data_e9b3108f1686c5a1e8feb3e72e9fd604
#
_entry.id   e9b3108f1686c5a1e8feb3e72e9fd604
#
_cell.length_a   1.000
_cell.length_b   1.000
_cell.length_c   1.000
_cell.angle_alpha   90.00
_cell.angle_beta   90.00
_cell.angle_gamma   90.00
#
_symmetry.space_group_name_H-M   'P 1'
#
loop_
_entity.id
_entity.type
_entity.pdbx_description
1 polymer ?
#
loop_
_entity_poly.entity_id
_entity_poly.type
_entity_poly.pdbx_seq_one_letter_code
_entity_poly.pdbx_strand_id
1 'polypeptide(L)'
;MFAKDKKNNLTSQLGGLKKKALNKAQDLAIAKATSTLSASTQQTLATAQTAQQGLSQASSMASQASSLIPGGGFAGGINNDDVPGLTFSEGLAKNKAYAQLLDSLLGAVSPSGLVFTCQIAGLPESTFQVTEFNLNEGLSRLFSLSISAVTTLPFIDFQSLLGVASSLTVKRNGKEVRTVRGILAGAVQGNTDGVKTWYHFDIRPEMWVMTLNQDSRIFQHKKVPEILKTLLEEAHIKADSKFYRDDLHQKRPYTTQKRESAYAFWCRLAFEEGINFWFEENQLFYSDEHMGMTAGIHLTYNPQAESNITDSTATTWQYGEYLCVDETIQKDNNFIRPSYPLAHQAKLEKGGQHSVFESYGRFQEDAQGAPLTAIRFEQLRNGSRVGRASTNCFALMPGKIFSLSNHPSLMMNDNWQVIQVSHHGVQPLADNSGGEGTQLSNSVEFIPGTQEWRPPHHYKPTADGDEVATVVGPPGEEIYVNEVGAVKVYFHWDRYGKPDHSASCWVRVAMGWSGNGYGFSAVPRIGQEVIVSYLNGDIDRPIITGCTYNGRNAPPLKFPENMTRTTIKTKTHKGDGFNELRFEDAGGKQEIFIHAQKDMNTVVLNNRTTHVLNSHAEIIDKNQEMQVKGNRTETIKENNTETVGQHKKISVGNTLAIDAGDALELRCGASVLRMDSAGHITINGTEFSFEASGPVQITGKDVDIN
;
A
#
# COMPACT_ATOMS: atom_id res chain seq x y z
N MET A 1 9.88 -52.46 10.78
CA MET A 1 8.59 -51.85 11.02
C MET A 1 8.43 -51.24 12.41
N PHE A 2 9.47 -51.33 13.28
CA PHE A 2 9.40 -50.85 14.67
C PHE A 2 10.12 -49.50 14.96
N ALA A 3 10.66 -48.81 13.94
CA ALA A 3 11.41 -47.58 14.13
C ALA A 3 10.63 -46.30 13.76
N LYS A 4 9.47 -46.43 13.09
CA LYS A 4 8.64 -45.28 12.66
C LYS A 4 7.68 -44.79 13.74
N ASP A 5 7.20 -45.68 14.61
CA ASP A 5 6.20 -45.32 15.64
C ASP A 5 6.80 -44.57 16.85
N LYS A 6 8.08 -44.77 17.16
CA LYS A 6 8.75 -44.03 18.24
C LYS A 6 9.04 -42.55 17.86
N LYS A 7 9.22 -42.24 16.58
CA LYS A 7 9.53 -40.87 16.14
C LYS A 7 8.27 -39.96 16.13
N ASN A 8 7.11 -40.53 15.81
CA ASN A 8 5.84 -39.80 15.81
C ASN A 8 5.34 -39.51 17.23
N ASN A 9 5.63 -40.37 18.20
CA ASN A 9 5.24 -40.15 19.58
C ASN A 9 6.11 -39.11 20.31
N LEU A 10 7.39 -38.98 19.94
CA LEU A 10 8.27 -37.94 20.48
C LEU A 10 7.93 -36.55 19.92
N THR A 11 7.54 -36.46 18.66
CA THR A 11 7.19 -35.19 18.03
C THR A 11 5.85 -34.61 18.54
N SER A 12 4.89 -35.48 18.86
CA SER A 12 3.62 -35.07 19.47
C SER A 12 3.78 -34.64 20.94
N GLN A 13 4.65 -35.29 21.71
CA GLN A 13 4.96 -34.88 23.09
C GLN A 13 5.76 -33.57 23.16
N LEU A 14 6.70 -33.33 22.25
CA LEU A 14 7.44 -32.07 22.14
C LEU A 14 6.55 -30.91 21.67
N GLY A 15 5.60 -31.17 20.79
CA GLY A 15 4.57 -30.19 20.39
C GLY A 15 3.68 -29.76 21.55
N GLY A 16 3.26 -30.72 22.37
CA GLY A 16 2.44 -30.47 23.57
C GLY A 16 3.19 -29.68 24.66
N LEU A 17 4.47 -29.99 24.88
CA LEU A 17 5.32 -29.26 25.83
C LEU A 17 5.65 -27.83 25.38
N LYS A 18 5.89 -27.60 24.10
CA LYS A 18 6.08 -26.25 23.55
C LYS A 18 4.82 -25.39 23.68
N LYS A 19 3.65 -25.95 23.43
CA LYS A 19 2.37 -25.24 23.57
C LYS A 19 2.07 -24.90 25.04
N LYS A 20 2.36 -25.79 25.99
CA LYS A 20 2.24 -25.53 27.45
C LYS A 20 3.24 -24.48 27.94
N ALA A 21 4.47 -24.47 27.43
CA ALA A 21 5.48 -23.48 27.79
C ALA A 21 5.12 -22.08 27.22
N LEU A 22 4.58 -22.02 26.01
CA LEU A 22 4.16 -20.77 25.38
C LEU A 22 2.95 -20.14 26.11
N ASN A 23 1.98 -20.96 26.46
CA ASN A 23 0.81 -20.50 27.23
C ASN A 23 1.22 -20.00 28.63
N LYS A 24 2.12 -20.72 29.33
CA LYS A 24 2.64 -20.29 30.64
C LYS A 24 3.47 -19.00 30.56
N ALA A 25 4.19 -18.77 29.47
CA ALA A 25 4.92 -17.52 29.23
C ALA A 25 3.96 -16.35 28.92
N GLN A 26 2.88 -16.60 28.18
CA GLN A 26 1.84 -15.62 27.92
C GLN A 26 1.08 -15.24 29.22
N ASP A 27 0.72 -16.21 30.06
CA ASP A 27 0.04 -15.96 31.32
C ASP A 27 0.93 -15.17 32.31
N LEU A 28 2.24 -15.44 32.34
CA LEU A 28 3.19 -14.66 33.15
C LEU A 28 3.39 -13.23 32.62
N ALA A 29 3.38 -13.02 31.29
CA ALA A 29 3.49 -11.71 30.69
C ALA A 29 2.23 -10.87 30.96
N ILE A 30 1.05 -11.48 30.88
CA ILE A 30 -0.23 -10.85 31.20
C ILE A 30 -0.31 -10.48 32.69
N ALA A 31 0.09 -11.40 33.59
CA ALA A 31 0.12 -11.15 35.03
C ALA A 31 1.09 -10.00 35.41
N LYS A 32 2.24 -9.91 34.73
CA LYS A 32 3.23 -8.83 34.94
C LYS A 32 2.77 -7.49 34.36
N ALA A 33 2.04 -7.51 33.23
CA ALA A 33 1.44 -6.30 32.67
C ALA A 33 0.28 -5.76 33.54
N THR A 34 -0.51 -6.65 34.16
CA THR A 34 -1.67 -6.27 34.98
C THR A 34 -1.25 -5.66 36.34
N SER A 35 -0.11 -6.06 36.88
CA SER A 35 0.40 -5.52 38.15
C SER A 35 0.97 -4.09 38.07
N THR A 36 1.16 -3.56 36.85
CA THR A 36 1.74 -2.21 36.61
C THR A 36 0.69 -1.18 36.17
N LEU A 37 -0.58 -1.55 36.06
CA LEU A 37 -1.66 -0.68 35.58
C LEU A 37 -2.44 -0.03 36.72
N SER A 38 -2.94 1.19 36.52
CA SER A 38 -3.80 1.90 37.47
C SER A 38 -5.17 1.19 37.67
N ALA A 39 -5.84 1.40 38.79
CA ALA A 39 -7.09 0.74 39.13
C ALA A 39 -8.21 0.89 38.06
N SER A 40 -8.27 2.04 37.36
CA SER A 40 -9.22 2.29 36.28
C SER A 40 -8.94 1.45 35.04
N THR A 41 -7.67 1.22 34.72
CA THR A 41 -7.25 0.42 33.56
C THR A 41 -7.41 -1.08 33.83
N GLN A 42 -7.26 -1.50 35.08
CA GLN A 42 -7.54 -2.88 35.50
C GLN A 42 -9.03 -3.24 35.36
N GLN A 43 -9.93 -2.29 35.67
CA GLN A 43 -11.38 -2.48 35.53
C GLN A 43 -11.78 -2.59 34.05
N THR A 44 -11.17 -1.82 33.16
CA THR A 44 -11.43 -1.90 31.72
C THR A 44 -10.92 -3.22 31.13
N LEU A 45 -9.76 -3.71 31.61
CA LEU A 45 -9.20 -5.01 31.17
C LEU A 45 -10.07 -6.19 31.64
N ALA A 46 -10.59 -6.12 32.88
CA ALA A 46 -11.50 -7.14 33.42
C ALA A 46 -12.81 -7.20 32.62
N THR A 47 -13.34 -6.04 32.22
CA THR A 47 -14.57 -5.97 31.40
C THR A 47 -14.34 -6.54 30.00
N ALA A 48 -13.17 -6.28 29.40
CA ALA A 48 -12.80 -6.83 28.08
C ALA A 48 -12.58 -8.35 28.13
N GLN A 49 -12.00 -8.88 29.22
CA GLN A 49 -11.82 -10.32 29.41
C GLN A 49 -13.15 -11.03 29.62
N THR A 50 -14.10 -10.42 30.35
CA THR A 50 -15.46 -10.95 30.54
C THR A 50 -16.25 -11.00 29.23
N ALA A 51 -16.09 -9.96 28.37
CA ALA A 51 -16.69 -9.93 27.04
C ALA A 51 -16.09 -11.01 26.11
N GLN A 52 -14.80 -11.26 26.20
CA GLN A 52 -14.12 -12.29 25.39
C GLN A 52 -14.50 -13.72 25.85
N GLN A 53 -14.74 -13.94 27.16
CA GLN A 53 -15.27 -15.19 27.67
C GLN A 53 -16.73 -15.41 27.27
N GLY A 54 -17.55 -14.35 27.23
CA GLY A 54 -18.91 -14.40 26.71
C GLY A 54 -18.98 -14.77 25.23
N LEU A 55 -18.10 -14.23 24.42
CA LEU A 55 -17.98 -14.56 22.99
C LEU A 55 -17.53 -16.02 22.76
N SER A 56 -16.61 -16.54 23.58
CA SER A 56 -16.18 -17.93 23.47
C SER A 56 -17.28 -18.93 23.93
N GLN A 57 -18.09 -18.58 24.92
CA GLN A 57 -19.24 -19.38 25.32
C GLN A 57 -20.35 -19.34 24.26
N ALA A 58 -20.62 -18.20 23.64
CA ALA A 58 -21.58 -18.09 22.55
C ALA A 58 -21.16 -18.92 21.32
N SER A 59 -19.87 -18.95 21.00
CA SER A 59 -19.36 -19.77 19.90
C SER A 59 -19.42 -21.28 20.20
N SER A 60 -19.22 -21.68 21.45
CA SER A 60 -19.36 -23.08 21.88
C SER A 60 -20.83 -23.56 21.92
N MET A 61 -21.77 -22.68 22.26
CA MET A 61 -23.20 -22.97 22.17
C MET A 61 -23.69 -23.05 20.72
N ALA A 62 -23.17 -22.21 19.82
CA ALA A 62 -23.47 -22.31 18.39
C ALA A 62 -22.93 -23.59 17.75
N SER A 63 -21.78 -24.07 18.19
CA SER A 63 -21.21 -25.35 17.71
C SER A 63 -21.94 -26.58 18.29
N GLN A 64 -22.51 -26.48 19.50
CA GLN A 64 -23.36 -27.54 20.09
C GLN A 64 -24.75 -27.60 19.46
N ALA A 65 -25.31 -26.44 19.05
CA ALA A 65 -26.59 -26.40 18.34
C ALA A 65 -26.50 -27.01 16.93
N SER A 66 -25.36 -26.87 16.26
CA SER A 66 -25.17 -27.50 14.93
C SER A 66 -24.95 -29.01 14.95
N SER A 67 -24.64 -29.61 16.14
CA SER A 67 -24.47 -31.06 16.31
C SER A 67 -25.76 -31.82 16.62
N LEU A 68 -26.88 -31.13 16.82
CA LEU A 68 -28.18 -31.69 17.16
C LEU A 68 -29.13 -31.89 15.97
N ILE A 69 -28.68 -31.62 14.72
CA ILE A 69 -29.46 -31.87 13.51
C ILE A 69 -28.94 -33.16 12.87
N PRO A 70 -29.73 -34.26 12.86
CA PRO A 70 -29.31 -35.49 12.18
C PRO A 70 -29.39 -35.33 10.64
N GLY A 71 -28.28 -35.56 10.03
CA GLY A 71 -28.01 -35.98 8.67
C GLY A 71 -28.98 -35.62 7.54
N GLY A 72 -28.49 -34.84 6.61
CA GLY A 72 -29.11 -34.65 5.31
C GLY A 72 -28.28 -33.72 4.43
N GLY A 73 -27.33 -34.27 3.66
CA GLY A 73 -26.66 -33.53 2.62
C GLY A 73 -27.65 -33.11 1.54
N PHE A 74 -27.66 -31.85 1.17
CA PHE A 74 -28.32 -31.36 -0.03
C PHE A 74 -27.27 -30.62 -0.90
N ALA A 75 -26.74 -31.39 -1.85
CA ALA A 75 -26.28 -30.83 -3.10
C ALA A 75 -27.48 -30.94 -4.10
N GLY A 76 -28.02 -29.82 -4.48
CA GLY A 76 -29.11 -29.78 -5.46
C GLY A 76 -29.70 -28.38 -5.52
N GLY A 77 -29.53 -27.69 -6.65
CA GLY A 77 -30.16 -26.40 -6.88
C GLY A 77 -31.68 -26.49 -6.69
N ILE A 78 -32.21 -25.63 -5.85
CA ILE A 78 -33.65 -25.49 -5.63
C ILE A 78 -34.14 -24.45 -6.64
N ASN A 79 -34.99 -24.88 -7.58
CA ASN A 79 -35.81 -24.00 -8.37
C ASN A 79 -36.79 -23.25 -7.46
N ASN A 80 -36.95 -21.96 -7.67
CA ASN A 80 -37.71 -20.99 -6.83
C ASN A 80 -39.24 -21.24 -6.84
N ASP A 81 -39.76 -22.35 -7.43
CA ASP A 81 -41.19 -22.52 -7.63
C ASP A 81 -41.89 -23.51 -6.68
N ASP A 82 -41.20 -24.14 -5.73
CA ASP A 82 -41.77 -25.21 -4.91
C ASP A 82 -41.77 -24.99 -3.37
N VAL A 83 -41.73 -23.75 -2.91
CA VAL A 83 -41.95 -23.46 -1.46
C VAL A 83 -43.18 -22.58 -1.30
N PRO A 84 -44.28 -23.07 -0.69
CA PRO A 84 -45.40 -22.21 -0.35
C PRO A 84 -45.03 -21.33 0.81
N GLY A 85 -44.41 -20.21 0.57
CA GLY A 85 -43.99 -19.22 1.57
C GLY A 85 -43.64 -17.91 0.87
N LEU A 86 -44.50 -16.93 1.07
CA LEU A 86 -44.40 -15.50 0.85
C LEU A 86 -43.12 -14.99 0.16
N THR A 87 -43.24 -14.45 -1.02
CA THR A 87 -42.21 -13.66 -1.69
C THR A 87 -41.79 -12.47 -0.83
N PHE A 88 -40.53 -11.99 -0.98
CA PHE A 88 -40.00 -10.81 -0.29
C PHE A 88 -40.96 -9.60 -0.31
N SER A 89 -41.63 -9.37 -1.43
CA SER A 89 -42.63 -8.32 -1.62
C SER A 89 -43.92 -8.54 -0.78
N GLU A 90 -44.32 -9.81 -0.54
CA GLU A 90 -45.52 -10.14 0.24
C GLU A 90 -45.30 -10.01 1.75
N GLY A 91 -44.07 -10.33 2.27
CA GLY A 91 -43.67 -10.06 3.64
C GLY A 91 -43.66 -8.56 3.96
N LEU A 92 -43.11 -7.75 3.08
CA LEU A 92 -43.12 -6.30 3.20
C LEU A 92 -44.55 -5.71 3.08
N ALA A 93 -45.37 -6.26 2.19
CA ALA A 93 -46.78 -5.86 2.01
C ALA A 93 -47.63 -6.21 3.24
N LYS A 94 -47.43 -7.38 3.87
CA LYS A 94 -48.10 -7.76 5.11
C LYS A 94 -47.70 -6.83 6.27
N ASN A 95 -46.43 -6.57 6.46
CA ASN A 95 -45.97 -5.65 7.51
C ASN A 95 -46.55 -4.23 7.29
N LYS A 96 -46.62 -3.74 6.05
CA LYS A 96 -47.25 -2.46 5.71
C LYS A 96 -48.76 -2.48 5.95
N ALA A 97 -49.45 -3.57 5.62
CA ALA A 97 -50.90 -3.67 5.81
C ALA A 97 -51.30 -3.70 7.32
N TYR A 98 -50.54 -4.41 8.14
CA TYR A 98 -50.74 -4.40 9.60
C TYR A 98 -50.48 -3.02 10.21
N ALA A 99 -49.41 -2.33 9.73
CA ALA A 99 -49.10 -1.00 10.19
C ALA A 99 -50.17 0.04 9.81
N GLN A 100 -50.75 -0.06 8.61
CA GLN A 100 -51.87 0.81 8.19
C GLN A 100 -53.16 0.57 8.98
N LEU A 101 -53.39 -0.65 9.42
CA LEU A 101 -54.56 -0.98 10.28
C LEU A 101 -54.41 -0.36 11.67
N LEU A 102 -53.21 -0.38 12.24
CA LEU A 102 -52.90 0.26 13.52
C LEU A 102 -53.00 1.79 13.43
N ASP A 103 -52.59 2.41 12.33
CA ASP A 103 -52.67 3.86 12.10
C ASP A 103 -54.13 4.38 12.10
N SER A 104 -55.06 3.53 11.58
CA SER A 104 -56.50 3.84 11.60
C SER A 104 -57.16 3.71 12.98
N LEU A 105 -56.55 2.94 13.92
CA LEU A 105 -57.06 2.70 15.25
C LEU A 105 -56.49 3.65 16.32
N LEU A 106 -55.31 4.22 16.09
CA LEU A 106 -54.60 5.11 17.03
C LEU A 106 -54.83 6.57 16.77
N GLY A 107 -56.01 6.99 16.33
CA GLY A 107 -56.40 8.37 15.96
C GLY A 107 -55.52 9.45 16.61
N ALA A 108 -54.88 10.24 15.75
CA ALA A 108 -53.83 11.19 16.06
C ALA A 108 -54.26 12.20 17.13
N VAL A 109 -53.90 11.92 18.39
CA VAL A 109 -53.80 12.96 19.41
C VAL A 109 -52.53 13.75 19.12
N SER A 110 -52.66 15.00 18.70
CA SER A 110 -51.50 15.88 18.51
C SER A 110 -50.83 16.12 19.87
N PRO A 111 -49.68 15.53 20.18
CA PRO A 111 -49.08 15.67 21.50
C PRO A 111 -48.50 17.07 21.65
N SER A 112 -48.86 17.75 22.70
CA SER A 112 -48.18 18.98 23.11
C SER A 112 -46.92 18.63 23.86
N GLY A 113 -45.77 19.15 23.39
CA GLY A 113 -44.48 18.92 24.03
C GLY A 113 -43.45 18.17 23.15
N LEU A 114 -42.52 17.53 23.80
CA LEU A 114 -41.44 16.81 23.15
C LEU A 114 -41.90 15.40 22.78
N VAL A 115 -41.74 14.99 21.53
CA VAL A 115 -42.13 13.67 21.00
C VAL A 115 -41.07 13.12 20.10
N PHE A 116 -40.76 11.82 20.27
CA PHE A 116 -39.84 11.08 19.39
C PHE A 116 -40.63 10.08 18.56
N THR A 117 -40.44 10.16 17.24
CA THR A 117 -41.03 9.22 16.30
C THR A 117 -39.93 8.61 15.44
N CYS A 118 -40.09 7.38 14.97
CA CYS A 118 -39.15 6.74 14.06
C CYS A 118 -39.91 6.10 12.89
N GLN A 119 -39.23 6.13 11.74
CA GLN A 119 -39.64 5.40 10.55
C GLN A 119 -38.56 4.36 10.26
N ILE A 120 -38.88 3.08 10.39
CA ILE A 120 -37.93 1.99 10.19
C ILE A 120 -38.23 1.31 8.84
N ALA A 121 -37.24 1.31 7.95
CA ALA A 121 -37.27 0.62 6.67
C ALA A 121 -38.54 0.90 5.83
N GLY A 122 -39.03 2.12 5.85
CA GLY A 122 -40.22 2.56 5.11
C GLY A 122 -41.55 2.06 5.68
N LEU A 123 -41.56 1.40 6.86
CA LEU A 123 -42.78 1.14 7.60
C LEU A 123 -43.38 2.47 8.08
N PRO A 124 -44.72 2.56 8.26
CA PRO A 124 -45.35 3.76 8.79
C PRO A 124 -44.77 4.21 10.14
N GLU A 125 -44.69 5.54 10.36
CA GLU A 125 -44.15 6.14 11.59
C GLU A 125 -44.91 5.63 12.88
N SER A 126 -46.18 5.28 12.75
CA SER A 126 -47.01 4.71 13.82
C SER A 126 -46.71 3.25 14.16
N THR A 127 -45.88 2.55 13.36
CA THR A 127 -45.56 1.13 13.57
C THR A 127 -44.83 0.89 14.90
N PHE A 128 -43.93 1.81 15.25
CA PHE A 128 -43.09 1.74 16.42
C PHE A 128 -43.31 2.96 17.32
N GLN A 129 -43.48 2.71 18.60
CA GLN A 129 -43.41 3.73 19.61
C GLN A 129 -42.01 3.77 20.20
N VAL A 130 -41.28 4.89 19.99
CA VAL A 130 -39.97 5.08 20.57
C VAL A 130 -40.05 5.20 22.07
N THR A 131 -39.21 4.44 22.78
CA THR A 131 -39.08 4.52 24.24
C THR A 131 -37.82 5.21 24.68
N GLU A 132 -36.74 5.01 23.92
CA GLU A 132 -35.42 5.59 24.18
C GLU A 132 -34.64 5.69 22.88
N PHE A 133 -33.78 6.69 22.78
CA PHE A 133 -32.74 6.72 21.73
C PHE A 133 -31.42 7.26 22.28
N ASN A 134 -30.33 6.83 21.65
CA ASN A 134 -29.00 7.36 21.82
C ASN A 134 -28.39 7.66 20.44
N LEU A 135 -28.07 8.92 20.20
CA LEU A 135 -27.45 9.40 18.98
C LEU A 135 -26.08 9.99 19.30
N ASN A 136 -25.03 9.41 18.75
CA ASN A 136 -23.66 9.92 18.86
C ASN A 136 -23.18 10.39 17.50
N GLU A 137 -22.83 11.66 17.39
CA GLU A 137 -22.34 12.30 16.19
C GLU A 137 -20.98 12.96 16.46
N GLY A 138 -20.10 12.94 15.48
CA GLY A 138 -18.79 13.58 15.59
C GLY A 138 -18.29 14.04 14.24
N LEU A 139 -17.55 15.15 14.24
CA LEU A 139 -16.87 15.63 13.05
C LEU A 139 -15.85 14.56 12.59
N SER A 140 -15.88 14.23 11.32
CA SER A 140 -15.04 13.17 10.72
C SER A 140 -15.24 11.77 11.32
N ARG A 141 -16.48 11.47 11.72
CA ARG A 141 -16.91 10.17 12.24
C ARG A 141 -18.28 9.77 11.68
N LEU A 142 -18.47 8.46 11.52
CA LEU A 142 -19.80 7.92 11.23
C LEU A 142 -20.65 8.07 12.49
N PHE A 143 -21.86 8.59 12.35
CA PHE A 143 -22.78 8.63 13.49
C PHE A 143 -23.30 7.23 13.84
N SER A 144 -23.73 7.06 15.07
CA SER A 144 -24.45 5.89 15.56
C SER A 144 -25.75 6.32 16.21
N LEU A 145 -26.86 5.81 15.73
CA LEU A 145 -28.18 6.03 16.30
C LEU A 145 -28.78 4.69 16.72
N SER A 146 -28.92 4.51 18.02
CA SER A 146 -29.60 3.36 18.63
C SER A 146 -30.99 3.79 19.06
N ILE A 147 -32.01 3.06 18.65
CA ILE A 147 -33.42 3.31 19.00
C ILE A 147 -34.00 2.09 19.71
N SER A 148 -34.51 2.28 20.91
CA SER A 148 -35.36 1.30 21.57
C SER A 148 -36.83 1.68 21.30
N ALA A 149 -37.61 0.74 20.83
CA ALA A 149 -39.00 0.97 20.49
C ALA A 149 -39.87 -0.25 20.79
N VAL A 150 -41.17 -0.02 20.92
CA VAL A 150 -42.16 -1.09 21.12
C VAL A 150 -43.20 -1.09 20.01
N THR A 151 -43.72 -2.25 19.69
CA THR A 151 -44.85 -2.41 18.78
C THR A 151 -45.75 -3.57 19.22
N THR A 152 -47.02 -3.54 18.81
CA THR A 152 -47.97 -4.65 18.97
C THR A 152 -47.92 -5.65 17.83
N LEU A 153 -47.07 -5.44 16.80
CA LEU A 153 -46.87 -6.40 15.73
C LEU A 153 -46.19 -7.67 16.29
N PRO A 154 -46.76 -8.85 16.06
CA PRO A 154 -46.23 -10.08 16.64
C PRO A 154 -44.98 -10.58 15.99
N PHE A 155 -44.70 -10.13 14.76
CA PHE A 155 -43.54 -10.54 13.94
C PHE A 155 -43.12 -9.44 12.99
N ILE A 156 -41.81 -9.29 12.83
CA ILE A 156 -41.17 -8.41 11.84
C ILE A 156 -40.05 -9.19 11.18
N ASP A 157 -40.09 -9.25 9.85
CA ASP A 157 -39.01 -9.85 9.06
C ASP A 157 -37.82 -8.86 8.92
N PHE A 158 -36.79 -9.04 9.75
CA PHE A 158 -35.61 -8.19 9.76
C PHE A 158 -34.78 -8.30 8.48
N GLN A 159 -34.72 -9.49 7.85
CA GLN A 159 -33.90 -9.69 6.67
C GLN A 159 -34.32 -8.76 5.54
N SER A 160 -35.61 -8.51 5.40
CA SER A 160 -36.16 -7.59 4.39
C SER A 160 -35.95 -6.11 4.70
N LEU A 161 -35.58 -5.78 5.96
CA LEU A 161 -35.46 -4.40 6.44
C LEU A 161 -34.01 -3.90 6.51
N LEU A 162 -33.02 -4.81 6.58
CA LEU A 162 -31.62 -4.42 6.65
C LEU A 162 -31.17 -3.64 5.39
N GLY A 163 -30.40 -2.59 5.61
CA GLY A 163 -29.91 -1.71 4.55
C GLY A 163 -30.94 -0.70 4.02
N VAL A 164 -32.20 -0.75 4.48
CA VAL A 164 -33.26 0.15 4.05
C VAL A 164 -33.22 1.45 4.86
N ALA A 165 -33.60 2.56 4.21
CA ALA A 165 -33.64 3.89 4.82
C ALA A 165 -34.53 3.90 6.06
N SER A 166 -34.00 4.47 7.15
CA SER A 166 -34.67 4.59 8.44
C SER A 166 -34.35 5.95 9.05
N SER A 167 -35.23 6.45 9.92
CA SER A 167 -35.06 7.78 10.51
C SER A 167 -35.62 7.89 11.92
N LEU A 168 -35.04 8.84 12.67
CA LEU A 168 -35.55 9.34 13.94
C LEU A 168 -35.95 10.79 13.75
N THR A 169 -37.17 11.15 14.11
CA THR A 169 -37.67 12.53 14.12
C THR A 169 -37.96 12.99 15.54
N VAL A 170 -37.37 14.13 15.92
CA VAL A 170 -37.67 14.81 17.19
C VAL A 170 -38.58 15.97 16.90
N LYS A 171 -39.75 15.96 17.52
CA LYS A 171 -40.79 17.03 17.44
C LYS A 171 -40.89 17.73 18.77
N ARG A 172 -41.08 19.06 18.75
CA ARG A 172 -41.37 19.87 19.94
C ARG A 172 -42.60 20.74 19.69
N ASN A 173 -43.60 20.60 20.54
CA ASN A 173 -44.90 21.28 20.39
C ASN A 173 -45.52 21.11 18.96
N GLY A 174 -45.44 19.85 18.48
CA GLY A 174 -45.96 19.47 17.16
C GLY A 174 -45.12 19.91 15.96
N LYS A 175 -44.05 20.70 16.15
CA LYS A 175 -43.11 21.10 15.09
C LYS A 175 -41.90 20.19 15.09
N GLU A 176 -41.48 19.80 13.89
CA GLU A 176 -40.22 19.09 13.69
C GLU A 176 -39.04 19.98 14.10
N VAL A 177 -38.18 19.47 14.96
CA VAL A 177 -36.91 20.10 15.34
C VAL A 177 -35.79 19.64 14.40
N ARG A 178 -35.69 18.33 14.22
CA ARG A 178 -34.70 17.69 13.34
C ARG A 178 -35.08 16.24 13.09
N THR A 179 -34.80 15.78 11.87
CA THR A 179 -34.87 14.38 11.48
C THR A 179 -33.47 13.86 11.16
N VAL A 180 -33.05 12.77 11.83
CA VAL A 180 -31.80 12.04 11.55
C VAL A 180 -32.13 10.85 10.67
N ARG A 181 -31.48 10.75 9.52
CA ARG A 181 -31.71 9.71 8.50
C ARG A 181 -30.46 8.88 8.30
N GLY A 182 -30.66 7.60 8.06
CA GLY A 182 -29.62 6.64 7.74
C GLY A 182 -30.20 5.34 7.21
N ILE A 183 -29.44 4.27 7.29
CA ILE A 183 -29.85 2.92 6.91
C ILE A 183 -29.92 2.04 8.17
N LEU A 184 -30.84 1.08 8.19
CA LEU A 184 -30.92 0.09 9.24
C LEU A 184 -29.75 -0.90 9.12
N ALA A 185 -28.77 -0.76 10.00
CA ALA A 185 -27.59 -1.62 10.04
C ALA A 185 -27.79 -2.87 10.89
N GLY A 186 -28.69 -2.81 11.89
CA GLY A 186 -29.02 -3.92 12.77
C GLY A 186 -30.38 -3.78 13.38
N ALA A 187 -31.03 -4.90 13.65
CA ALA A 187 -32.30 -4.97 14.37
C ALA A 187 -32.31 -6.18 15.32
N VAL A 188 -32.76 -5.96 16.54
CA VAL A 188 -32.85 -7.02 17.56
C VAL A 188 -34.26 -7.02 18.15
N GLN A 189 -34.92 -8.16 18.12
CA GLN A 189 -36.15 -8.36 18.86
C GLN A 189 -35.80 -8.72 20.33
N GLY A 190 -36.28 -7.93 21.24
CA GLY A 190 -36.14 -8.14 22.68
C GLY A 190 -37.28 -8.95 23.30
N ASN A 191 -37.61 -8.63 24.54
CA ASN A 191 -38.68 -9.29 25.27
C ASN A 191 -40.06 -8.94 24.72
N THR A 192 -41.07 -9.77 25.07
CA THR A 192 -42.48 -9.49 24.85
C THR A 192 -43.25 -9.72 26.15
N ASP A 193 -44.27 -8.92 26.39
CA ASP A 193 -45.24 -9.12 27.50
C ASP A 193 -46.53 -9.82 27.01
N GLY A 194 -46.55 -10.26 25.74
CA GLY A 194 -47.71 -10.90 25.13
C GLY A 194 -48.63 -9.90 24.40
N VAL A 195 -48.48 -8.60 24.60
CA VAL A 195 -49.20 -7.52 23.94
C VAL A 195 -48.22 -6.63 23.13
N LYS A 196 -47.13 -6.27 23.75
CA LYS A 196 -46.10 -5.44 23.18
C LYS A 196 -44.78 -6.23 23.10
N THR A 197 -44.02 -5.99 22.04
CA THR A 197 -42.70 -6.54 21.84
C THR A 197 -41.69 -5.39 21.70
N TRP A 198 -40.58 -5.49 22.42
CA TRP A 198 -39.50 -4.51 22.39
C TRP A 198 -38.54 -4.82 21.25
N TYR A 199 -38.07 -3.76 20.60
CA TYR A 199 -37.11 -3.84 19.51
C TYR A 199 -35.99 -2.84 19.73
N HIS A 200 -34.78 -3.21 19.30
CA HIS A 200 -33.64 -2.32 19.25
C HIS A 200 -33.15 -2.21 17.80
N PHE A 201 -32.99 -0.99 17.31
CA PHE A 201 -32.54 -0.68 15.96
C PHE A 201 -31.23 0.07 16.03
N ASP A 202 -30.25 -0.35 15.21
CA ASP A 202 -29.00 0.36 14.98
C ASP A 202 -29.04 1.00 13.58
N ILE A 203 -29.02 2.31 13.53
CA ILE A 203 -29.10 3.10 12.32
C ILE A 203 -27.73 3.78 12.11
N ARG A 204 -27.20 3.67 10.90
CA ARG A 204 -25.92 4.20 10.49
C ARG A 204 -26.06 5.10 9.25
N PRO A 205 -25.13 6.05 9.01
CA PRO A 205 -25.14 6.79 7.76
C PRO A 205 -24.86 5.86 6.56
N GLU A 206 -25.32 6.21 5.36
CA GLU A 206 -25.08 5.41 4.15
C GLU A 206 -23.58 5.10 3.93
N MET A 207 -22.70 6.04 4.25
CA MET A 207 -21.24 5.84 4.16
C MET A 207 -20.72 4.65 4.98
N TRP A 208 -21.48 4.17 5.97
CA TRP A 208 -21.10 3.01 6.76
C TRP A 208 -20.95 1.74 5.91
N VAL A 209 -21.67 1.60 4.79
CA VAL A 209 -21.52 0.43 3.90
C VAL A 209 -20.12 0.28 3.36
N MET A 210 -19.36 1.37 3.27
CA MET A 210 -17.96 1.34 2.85
C MET A 210 -17.02 0.67 3.87
N THR A 211 -17.51 0.37 5.08
CA THR A 211 -16.77 -0.42 6.09
C THR A 211 -16.90 -1.92 5.86
N LEU A 212 -17.90 -2.35 5.09
CA LEU A 212 -18.25 -3.76 4.87
C LEU A 212 -17.47 -4.41 3.70
N ASN A 213 -16.67 -3.64 2.99
CA ASN A 213 -15.82 -4.11 1.91
C ASN A 213 -14.34 -4.00 2.29
N GLN A 214 -13.51 -4.72 1.57
CA GLN A 214 -12.06 -4.60 1.63
C GLN A 214 -11.52 -4.74 0.22
N ASP A 215 -10.59 -3.87 -0.17
CA ASP A 215 -10.04 -3.90 -1.53
C ASP A 215 -8.53 -3.63 -1.56
N SER A 216 -7.93 -3.91 -2.74
CA SER A 216 -6.53 -3.61 -3.02
C SER A 216 -6.43 -3.11 -4.45
N ARG A 217 -5.97 -1.87 -4.61
CA ARG A 217 -5.82 -1.20 -5.91
C ARG A 217 -4.88 -0.01 -5.86
N ILE A 218 -4.54 0.49 -7.02
CA ILE A 218 -3.62 1.59 -7.22
C ILE A 218 -4.32 2.75 -7.93
N PHE A 219 -4.14 3.96 -7.40
CA PHE A 219 -4.51 5.21 -8.07
C PHE A 219 -3.24 5.92 -8.53
N GLN A 220 -3.20 6.36 -9.78
CA GLN A 220 -2.06 7.05 -10.36
C GLN A 220 -2.45 8.44 -10.84
N HIS A 221 -1.57 9.43 -10.62
CA HIS A 221 -1.71 10.80 -11.08
C HIS A 221 -3.04 11.46 -10.69
N LYS A 222 -3.58 11.11 -9.51
CA LYS A 222 -4.82 11.64 -8.96
C LYS A 222 -4.56 12.57 -7.77
N LYS A 223 -5.39 13.61 -7.63
CA LYS A 223 -5.54 14.38 -6.39
C LYS A 223 -6.36 13.58 -5.37
N VAL A 224 -6.13 13.79 -4.08
CA VAL A 224 -6.95 13.13 -3.04
C VAL A 224 -8.44 13.40 -3.21
N PRO A 225 -8.94 14.65 -3.41
CA PRO A 225 -10.36 14.87 -3.65
C PRO A 225 -10.96 14.05 -4.80
N GLU A 226 -10.18 13.81 -5.87
CA GLU A 226 -10.63 12.98 -6.99
C GLU A 226 -10.77 11.50 -6.58
N ILE A 227 -9.86 11.00 -5.74
CA ILE A 227 -9.93 9.63 -5.19
C ILE A 227 -11.13 9.50 -4.26
N LEU A 228 -11.31 10.47 -3.32
CA LEU A 228 -12.43 10.48 -2.39
C LEU A 228 -13.77 10.45 -3.12
N LYS A 229 -13.91 11.28 -4.17
CA LYS A 229 -15.10 11.31 -5.01
C LYS A 229 -15.34 9.98 -5.72
N THR A 230 -14.31 9.38 -6.31
CA THR A 230 -14.41 8.07 -6.98
C THR A 230 -14.93 6.99 -6.03
N LEU A 231 -14.42 6.93 -4.79
CA LEU A 231 -14.86 5.95 -3.78
C LEU A 231 -16.33 6.13 -3.36
N LEU A 232 -16.80 7.37 -3.25
CA LEU A 232 -18.19 7.69 -2.92
C LEU A 232 -19.13 7.36 -4.08
N GLU A 233 -18.73 7.65 -5.32
CA GLU A 233 -19.50 7.33 -6.52
C GLU A 233 -19.66 5.81 -6.70
N GLU A 234 -18.60 5.04 -6.47
CA GLU A 234 -18.64 3.57 -6.50
C GLU A 234 -19.55 2.99 -5.41
N ALA A 235 -19.62 3.62 -4.26
CA ALA A 235 -20.51 3.24 -3.16
C ALA A 235 -21.93 3.82 -3.30
N HIS A 236 -22.22 4.58 -4.38
CA HIS A 236 -23.50 5.26 -4.62
C HIS A 236 -23.91 6.24 -3.52
N ILE A 237 -22.94 6.85 -2.82
CA ILE A 237 -23.20 7.79 -1.72
C ILE A 237 -23.30 9.20 -2.27
N LYS A 238 -24.39 9.89 -1.90
CA LYS A 238 -24.59 11.31 -2.22
C LYS A 238 -23.74 12.16 -1.29
N ALA A 239 -22.91 13.00 -1.87
CA ALA A 239 -22.03 13.88 -1.11
C ALA A 239 -21.91 15.26 -1.78
N ASP A 240 -21.68 16.27 -0.96
CA ASP A 240 -21.31 17.60 -1.39
C ASP A 240 -19.96 17.99 -0.80
N SER A 241 -19.13 18.68 -1.56
CA SER A 241 -17.79 19.06 -1.13
C SER A 241 -17.52 20.53 -1.38
N LYS A 242 -16.82 21.14 -0.43
CA LYS A 242 -16.37 22.54 -0.56
C LYS A 242 -14.88 22.59 -0.22
N PHE A 243 -14.07 22.88 -1.23
CA PHE A 243 -12.64 23.07 -1.08
C PHE A 243 -12.28 24.54 -1.24
N TYR A 244 -11.52 25.07 -0.30
CA TYR A 244 -11.07 26.46 -0.27
C TYR A 244 -9.58 26.58 -0.59
N ARG A 245 -8.86 25.47 -0.51
CA ARG A 245 -7.40 25.41 -0.67
C ARG A 245 -6.98 24.40 -1.74
N ASP A 246 -7.35 24.66 -2.97
CA ASP A 246 -7.00 23.82 -4.13
C ASP A 246 -5.50 23.62 -4.33
N ASP A 247 -4.67 24.56 -3.85
CA ASP A 247 -3.22 24.49 -3.84
C ASP A 247 -2.65 23.38 -2.94
N LEU A 248 -3.39 22.95 -1.93
CA LEU A 248 -3.00 21.86 -1.03
C LEU A 248 -3.06 20.48 -1.71
N HIS A 249 -4.04 20.30 -2.60
CA HIS A 249 -4.36 18.99 -3.16
C HIS A 249 -3.54 18.73 -4.41
N GLN A 250 -2.27 18.36 -4.22
CA GLN A 250 -1.37 18.03 -5.33
C GLN A 250 -1.66 16.65 -5.91
N LYS A 251 -1.40 16.48 -7.22
CA LYS A 251 -1.48 15.18 -7.87
C LYS A 251 -0.41 14.26 -7.31
N ARG A 252 -0.81 13.10 -6.83
CA ARG A 252 0.07 12.05 -6.34
C ARG A 252 0.43 11.11 -7.49
N PRO A 253 1.71 10.86 -7.75
CA PRO A 253 2.11 9.90 -8.79
C PRO A 253 1.54 8.50 -8.55
N TYR A 254 1.41 8.12 -7.27
CA TYR A 254 1.05 6.79 -6.85
C TYR A 254 0.37 6.82 -5.47
N THR A 255 -0.77 6.17 -5.32
CA THR A 255 -1.51 6.05 -4.06
C THR A 255 -2.15 4.67 -4.00
N THR A 256 -1.83 3.89 -2.98
CA THR A 256 -2.24 2.51 -2.84
C THR A 256 -3.31 2.36 -1.78
N GLN A 257 -4.43 1.73 -2.14
CA GLN A 257 -5.31 1.06 -1.19
C GLN A 257 -4.84 -0.39 -1.10
N LYS A 258 -4.54 -0.87 0.10
CA LYS A 258 -4.06 -2.24 0.28
C LYS A 258 -4.67 -2.87 1.52
N ARG A 259 -5.57 -3.85 1.31
CA ARG A 259 -6.30 -4.54 2.38
C ARG A 259 -7.01 -3.59 3.34
N GLU A 260 -7.45 -2.45 2.83
CA GLU A 260 -8.23 -1.47 3.57
C GLU A 260 -9.68 -1.52 3.11
N SER A 261 -10.62 -1.30 4.03
CA SER A 261 -11.99 -0.99 3.62
C SER A 261 -12.02 0.33 2.84
N ALA A 262 -13.00 0.51 1.97
CA ALA A 262 -13.16 1.77 1.25
C ALA A 262 -13.29 2.96 2.22
N TYR A 263 -13.96 2.77 3.37
CA TYR A 263 -14.08 3.77 4.42
C TYR A 263 -12.74 4.10 5.08
N ALA A 264 -11.96 3.08 5.48
CA ALA A 264 -10.66 3.31 6.13
C ALA A 264 -9.69 4.03 5.17
N PHE A 265 -9.67 3.63 3.91
CA PHE A 265 -8.85 4.27 2.87
C PHE A 265 -9.29 5.72 2.61
N TRP A 266 -10.61 5.95 2.51
CA TRP A 266 -11.20 7.28 2.36
C TRP A 266 -10.79 8.21 3.52
N CYS A 267 -11.00 7.76 4.77
CA CYS A 267 -10.63 8.51 5.96
C CYS A 267 -9.14 8.79 6.04
N ARG A 268 -8.29 7.81 5.73
CA ARG A 268 -6.85 7.98 5.77
C ARG A 268 -6.39 9.10 4.82
N LEU A 269 -6.87 9.11 3.59
CA LEU A 269 -6.53 10.14 2.62
C LEU A 269 -7.10 11.51 2.98
N ALA A 270 -8.36 11.56 3.40
CA ALA A 270 -9.02 12.79 3.83
C ALA A 270 -8.29 13.42 5.03
N PHE A 271 -7.94 12.61 6.03
CA PHE A 271 -7.32 13.07 7.27
C PHE A 271 -5.86 13.49 7.07
N GLU A 272 -5.16 12.85 6.14
CA GLU A 272 -3.80 13.26 5.76
C GLU A 272 -3.79 14.69 5.18
N GLU A 273 -4.80 15.05 4.38
CA GLU A 273 -4.95 16.39 3.80
C GLU A 273 -5.88 17.31 4.60
N GLY A 274 -6.19 16.96 5.85
CA GLY A 274 -6.95 17.80 6.77
C GLY A 274 -8.42 17.99 6.40
N ILE A 275 -8.97 17.13 5.56
CA ILE A 275 -10.36 17.20 5.09
C ILE A 275 -11.29 16.64 6.17
N ASN A 276 -12.20 17.47 6.65
CA ASN A 276 -13.27 17.11 7.57
C ASN A 276 -14.52 16.64 6.83
N PHE A 277 -15.32 15.77 7.48
CA PHE A 277 -16.64 15.41 6.99
C PHE A 277 -17.69 15.37 8.11
N TRP A 278 -18.95 15.55 7.72
CA TRP A 278 -20.12 15.47 8.60
C TRP A 278 -21.36 15.08 7.80
N PHE A 279 -22.46 14.85 8.51
CA PHE A 279 -23.73 14.48 7.89
C PHE A 279 -24.79 15.52 8.22
N GLU A 280 -25.49 16.02 7.21
CA GLU A 280 -26.68 16.84 7.37
C GLU A 280 -27.85 16.10 6.71
N GLU A 281 -28.92 15.83 7.47
CA GLU A 281 -30.05 15.00 7.07
C GLU A 281 -29.62 13.59 6.57
N ASN A 282 -29.50 13.35 5.28
CA ASN A 282 -29.00 12.10 4.71
C ASN A 282 -27.90 12.35 3.68
N GLN A 283 -27.23 13.48 3.76
CA GLN A 283 -26.18 13.85 2.82
C GLN A 283 -24.85 13.97 3.54
N LEU A 284 -23.80 13.44 2.93
CA LEU A 284 -22.44 13.62 3.36
C LEU A 284 -21.90 14.95 2.85
N PHE A 285 -21.32 15.74 3.75
CA PHE A 285 -20.57 16.96 3.44
C PHE A 285 -19.11 16.78 3.84
N TYR A 286 -18.19 17.32 3.05
CA TYR A 286 -16.76 17.31 3.40
C TYR A 286 -16.05 18.56 2.88
N SER A 287 -15.07 19.05 3.67
CA SER A 287 -14.37 20.31 3.41
C SER A 287 -12.96 20.29 4.00
N ASP A 288 -12.07 21.04 3.39
CA ASP A 288 -10.70 21.26 3.84
C ASP A 288 -10.55 22.44 4.83
N GLU A 289 -11.62 23.20 5.09
CA GLU A 289 -11.65 24.31 6.05
C GLU A 289 -12.97 24.42 6.79
N HIS A 290 -12.97 25.02 8.00
CA HIS A 290 -14.16 25.27 8.82
C HIS A 290 -15.18 26.19 8.12
N MET A 291 -14.76 27.00 7.15
CA MET A 291 -15.66 27.86 6.36
C MET A 291 -16.68 27.05 5.53
N GLY A 292 -16.47 25.77 5.33
CA GLY A 292 -17.47 24.86 4.77
C GLY A 292 -18.68 24.63 5.67
N MET A 293 -18.55 24.86 6.97
CA MET A 293 -19.60 24.66 7.96
C MET A 293 -20.62 25.81 7.94
N THR A 294 -21.84 25.54 8.42
CA THR A 294 -22.93 26.53 8.44
C THR A 294 -23.26 26.99 9.85
N ALA A 295 -23.55 28.28 10.00
CA ALA A 295 -24.04 28.86 11.25
C ALA A 295 -25.57 28.87 11.29
N GLY A 296 -26.17 29.14 12.46
CA GLY A 296 -27.61 29.33 12.60
C GLY A 296 -28.26 28.76 13.86
N ILE A 297 -27.47 28.15 14.73
CA ILE A 297 -27.95 27.65 16.04
C ILE A 297 -27.61 28.70 17.11
N HIS A 298 -28.57 29.04 17.96
CA HIS A 298 -28.37 29.95 19.08
C HIS A 298 -28.69 29.25 20.39
N LEU A 299 -27.77 29.31 21.35
CA LEU A 299 -27.94 28.83 22.73
C LEU A 299 -27.92 29.96 23.73
N THR A 300 -28.81 29.87 24.71
CA THR A 300 -28.79 30.76 25.86
C THR A 300 -28.23 30.01 27.07
N TYR A 301 -27.24 30.57 27.75
CA TYR A 301 -26.75 30.01 28.98
C TYR A 301 -27.73 30.23 30.14
N ASN A 302 -28.20 29.16 30.77
CA ASN A 302 -29.06 29.22 31.95
C ASN A 302 -28.79 28.00 32.86
N PRO A 303 -27.99 28.13 33.91
CA PRO A 303 -27.66 27.04 34.80
C PRO A 303 -28.83 26.59 35.70
N GLN A 304 -29.92 27.37 35.76
CA GLN A 304 -31.11 27.09 36.55
C GLN A 304 -32.30 26.71 35.67
N ALA A 305 -32.04 26.27 34.42
CA ALA A 305 -33.10 25.88 33.52
C ALA A 305 -33.91 24.68 34.10
N GLU A 306 -35.22 24.89 34.21
CA GLU A 306 -36.12 23.80 34.54
C GLU A 306 -36.30 22.85 33.34
N SER A 307 -36.70 21.60 33.58
CA SER A 307 -36.93 20.59 32.57
C SER A 307 -37.94 20.96 31.47
N ASN A 308 -38.79 21.98 31.71
CA ASN A 308 -39.87 22.41 30.85
C ASN A 308 -39.52 23.59 29.92
N ILE A 309 -38.25 24.07 29.93
CA ILE A 309 -37.83 25.17 29.05
C ILE A 309 -37.85 24.73 27.60
N THR A 310 -38.59 25.48 26.78
CA THR A 310 -38.73 25.25 25.34
C THR A 310 -37.58 25.82 24.51
N ASP A 311 -36.87 26.78 25.06
CA ASP A 311 -35.75 27.44 24.41
C ASP A 311 -34.47 26.58 24.40
N SER A 312 -33.67 26.75 23.34
CA SER A 312 -32.39 26.08 23.23
C SER A 312 -31.40 26.61 24.29
N THR A 313 -31.15 25.82 25.33
CA THR A 313 -30.47 26.27 26.53
C THR A 313 -29.24 25.38 26.83
N ALA A 314 -28.13 26.03 27.21
CA ALA A 314 -26.98 25.38 27.83
C ALA A 314 -27.09 25.48 29.35
N THR A 315 -27.17 24.35 30.03
CA THR A 315 -27.31 24.27 31.51
C THR A 315 -25.98 24.17 32.23
N THR A 316 -24.99 23.56 31.58
CA THR A 316 -23.60 23.55 32.05
C THR A 316 -22.69 24.11 30.94
N TRP A 317 -21.59 24.74 31.34
CA TRP A 317 -20.61 25.25 30.43
C TRP A 317 -19.22 25.14 31.03
N GLN A 318 -18.31 24.47 30.32
CA GLN A 318 -16.92 24.33 30.71
C GLN A 318 -16.08 24.66 29.49
N TYR A 319 -15.03 25.46 29.70
CA TYR A 319 -14.04 25.79 28.67
C TYR A 319 -12.65 25.71 29.27
N GLY A 320 -11.74 25.10 28.55
CA GLY A 320 -10.35 24.92 28.96
C GLY A 320 -9.36 25.23 27.86
N GLU A 321 -8.24 25.76 28.25
CA GLU A 321 -7.05 25.92 27.41
C GLU A 321 -5.91 25.05 27.94
N TYR A 322 -5.26 24.31 27.07
CA TYR A 322 -4.30 23.29 27.45
C TYR A 322 -2.97 23.53 26.74
N LEU A 323 -1.89 23.24 27.45
CA LEU A 323 -0.56 23.23 26.87
C LEU A 323 -0.47 22.13 25.83
N CYS A 324 -0.10 22.49 24.61
CA CYS A 324 0.05 21.56 23.47
C CYS A 324 1.38 21.81 22.77
N VAL A 325 1.70 20.95 21.83
CA VAL A 325 2.83 21.12 20.90
C VAL A 325 2.82 22.53 20.30
N ASP A 326 3.95 23.20 20.33
CA ASP A 326 4.13 24.56 19.83
C ASP A 326 4.97 24.64 18.54
N GLU A 327 5.54 23.51 18.11
CA GLU A 327 6.31 23.37 16.89
C GLU A 327 6.18 21.96 16.31
N THR A 328 6.11 21.86 14.99
CA THR A 328 6.18 20.59 14.25
C THR A 328 7.19 20.73 13.12
N ILE A 329 8.09 19.78 13.01
CA ILE A 329 9.10 19.70 11.96
C ILE A 329 8.94 18.35 11.27
N GLN A 330 8.75 18.36 9.95
CA GLN A 330 8.74 17.15 9.13
C GLN A 330 9.89 17.18 8.14
N LYS A 331 10.57 16.05 7.96
CA LYS A 331 11.68 15.90 7.02
C LYS A 331 11.50 14.67 6.17
N ASP A 332 11.81 14.80 4.88
CA ASP A 332 11.84 13.68 3.94
C ASP A 332 13.06 13.74 3.01
N ASN A 333 13.13 12.87 2.05
CA ASN A 333 14.22 12.75 1.10
C ASN A 333 13.65 12.66 -0.34
N ASN A 334 14.23 13.45 -1.24
CA ASN A 334 13.97 13.35 -2.66
C ASN A 334 15.18 12.73 -3.37
N PHE A 335 14.99 11.58 -4.00
CA PHE A 335 16.07 10.85 -4.68
C PHE A 335 16.60 11.57 -5.93
N ILE A 336 15.83 12.48 -6.53
CA ILE A 336 16.25 13.29 -7.67
C ILE A 336 17.20 14.40 -7.21
N ARG A 337 16.96 14.94 -6.00
CA ARG A 337 17.76 15.98 -5.37
C ARG A 337 18.25 15.55 -3.98
N PRO A 338 19.13 14.53 -3.88
CA PRO A 338 19.46 13.89 -2.60
C PRO A 338 20.16 14.80 -1.58
N SER A 339 20.81 15.86 -2.03
CA SER A 339 21.45 16.84 -1.15
C SER A 339 20.53 17.98 -0.72
N TYR A 340 19.33 18.06 -1.26
CA TYR A 340 18.35 19.08 -0.89
C TYR A 340 17.70 18.75 0.46
N PRO A 341 17.76 19.65 1.44
CA PRO A 341 17.16 19.41 2.75
C PRO A 341 15.63 19.62 2.67
N LEU A 342 14.90 18.60 2.23
CA LEU A 342 13.46 18.62 2.15
C LEU A 342 12.86 18.55 3.56
N ALA A 343 12.74 19.71 4.21
CA ALA A 343 12.26 19.86 5.57
C ALA A 343 11.33 21.07 5.68
N HIS A 344 10.21 20.90 6.36
CA HIS A 344 9.22 21.94 6.62
C HIS A 344 8.92 22.05 8.12
N GLN A 345 8.58 23.26 8.55
CA GLN A 345 8.32 23.60 9.94
C GLN A 345 7.03 24.44 10.03
N ALA A 346 6.20 24.12 11.01
CA ALA A 346 5.08 24.94 11.45
C ALA A 346 5.19 25.19 12.94
N LYS A 347 5.06 26.46 13.38
CA LYS A 347 5.21 26.83 14.79
C LYS A 347 4.40 28.07 15.17
N LEU A 348 4.13 28.23 16.45
CA LEU A 348 3.67 29.49 17.02
C LEU A 348 4.77 30.56 16.99
N GLU A 349 4.41 31.84 17.04
CA GLU A 349 5.39 32.94 17.07
C GLU A 349 6.42 32.80 18.17
N LYS A 350 6.04 32.30 19.35
CA LYS A 350 6.90 32.02 20.49
C LYS A 350 7.13 30.51 20.71
N GLY A 351 6.98 29.71 19.67
CA GLY A 351 7.11 28.25 19.73
C GLY A 351 8.56 27.78 19.67
N GLY A 352 8.77 26.48 19.90
CA GLY A 352 10.03 25.76 19.83
C GLY A 352 10.49 25.15 21.15
N GLN A 353 9.66 25.17 22.20
CA GLN A 353 9.93 24.49 23.47
C GLN A 353 9.37 23.04 23.47
N HIS A 354 8.24 22.83 22.81
CA HIS A 354 7.56 21.53 22.74
C HIS A 354 7.41 21.12 21.27
N SER A 355 8.52 20.65 20.68
CA SER A 355 8.62 20.32 19.27
C SER A 355 8.35 18.84 19.02
N VAL A 356 7.57 18.53 17.98
CA VAL A 356 7.42 17.19 17.41
C VAL A 356 8.21 17.13 16.11
N PHE A 357 9.19 16.24 16.07
CA PHE A 357 9.98 15.97 14.87
C PHE A 357 9.58 14.61 14.28
N GLU A 358 9.16 14.63 13.02
CA GLU A 358 8.83 13.43 12.24
C GLU A 358 9.82 13.32 11.07
N SER A 359 10.75 12.35 11.15
CA SER A 359 11.63 12.00 10.04
C SER A 359 10.94 10.96 9.19
N TYR A 360 10.61 11.29 7.98
CA TYR A 360 9.76 10.61 7.04
C TYR A 360 8.42 11.31 6.93
N GLY A 361 8.47 12.49 6.32
CA GLY A 361 7.33 13.39 6.16
C GLY A 361 6.30 12.92 5.14
N ARG A 362 6.63 11.88 4.34
CA ARG A 362 5.78 11.28 3.29
C ARG A 362 5.43 12.23 2.15
N PHE A 363 6.32 13.17 1.86
CA PHE A 363 6.24 14.08 0.73
C PHE A 363 7.53 14.01 -0.10
N GLN A 364 7.45 14.37 -1.37
CA GLN A 364 8.59 14.36 -2.28
C GLN A 364 8.98 15.76 -2.76
N GLU A 365 8.12 16.75 -2.56
CA GLU A 365 8.29 18.12 -3.02
C GLU A 365 7.83 19.13 -1.96
N ASP A 366 8.38 20.33 -2.00
CA ASP A 366 8.06 21.43 -1.08
C ASP A 366 6.58 21.83 -1.15
N ALA A 367 6.00 21.80 -2.35
CA ALA A 367 4.59 22.10 -2.56
C ALA A 367 3.63 21.16 -1.81
N GLN A 368 4.08 19.93 -1.52
CA GLN A 368 3.35 18.98 -0.69
C GLN A 368 3.72 19.11 0.79
N GLY A 369 5.01 19.27 1.08
CA GLY A 369 5.54 19.21 2.44
C GLY A 369 5.08 20.37 3.33
N ALA A 370 5.09 21.60 2.84
CA ALA A 370 4.69 22.75 3.62
C ALA A 370 3.23 22.69 4.10
N PRO A 371 2.23 22.45 3.23
CA PRO A 371 0.85 22.33 3.68
C PRO A 371 0.60 21.12 4.58
N LEU A 372 1.17 19.95 4.29
CA LEU A 372 1.02 18.75 5.12
C LEU A 372 1.58 18.96 6.52
N THR A 373 2.73 19.69 6.65
CA THR A 373 3.30 20.04 7.94
C THR A 373 2.40 21.02 8.72
N ALA A 374 1.76 21.97 8.05
CA ALA A 374 0.82 22.89 8.68
C ALA A 374 -0.44 22.13 9.19
N ILE A 375 -1.02 21.25 8.37
CA ILE A 375 -2.14 20.39 8.78
C ILE A 375 -1.74 19.51 9.98
N ARG A 376 -0.56 18.92 9.95
CA ARG A 376 -0.06 18.09 11.05
C ARG A 376 0.08 18.88 12.34
N PHE A 377 0.54 20.12 12.26
CA PHE A 377 0.61 21.01 13.39
C PHE A 377 -0.76 21.33 13.99
N GLU A 378 -1.76 21.61 13.15
CA GLU A 378 -3.14 21.83 13.56
C GLU A 378 -3.73 20.59 14.24
N GLN A 379 -3.51 19.38 13.68
CA GLN A 379 -3.93 18.09 14.27
C GLN A 379 -3.40 17.89 15.68
N LEU A 380 -2.11 18.18 15.90
CA LEU A 380 -1.45 18.05 17.19
C LEU A 380 -1.98 19.04 18.23
N ARG A 381 -2.67 20.09 17.78
CA ARG A 381 -3.20 21.17 18.61
C ARG A 381 -4.72 21.17 18.77
N ASN A 382 -5.42 20.17 18.24
CA ASN A 382 -6.87 20.05 18.37
C ASN A 382 -7.38 20.23 19.80
N GLY A 383 -6.66 19.67 20.79
CA GLY A 383 -6.99 19.74 22.19
C GLY A 383 -6.55 21.02 22.91
N SER A 384 -6.00 22.01 22.20
CA SER A 384 -5.46 23.22 22.86
C SER A 384 -6.55 24.11 23.46
N ARG A 385 -7.72 24.14 22.88
CA ARG A 385 -8.89 24.92 23.35
C ARG A 385 -10.13 24.11 23.11
N VAL A 386 -10.73 23.58 24.17
CA VAL A 386 -11.90 22.68 24.11
C VAL A 386 -12.92 23.07 25.17
N GLY A 387 -14.18 23.11 24.80
CA GLY A 387 -15.29 23.29 25.71
C GLY A 387 -16.24 22.10 25.72
N ARG A 388 -16.97 21.97 26.79
CA ARG A 388 -18.05 21.00 26.98
C ARG A 388 -19.27 21.66 27.59
N ALA A 389 -20.45 21.26 27.14
CA ALA A 389 -21.69 21.75 27.69
C ALA A 389 -22.76 20.68 27.71
N SER A 390 -23.70 20.79 28.67
CA SER A 390 -24.97 20.05 28.66
C SER A 390 -26.04 20.97 28.11
N THR A 391 -26.87 20.46 27.19
CA THR A 391 -27.92 21.26 26.54
C THR A 391 -29.20 20.47 26.34
N ASN A 392 -30.29 21.15 25.99
CA ASN A 392 -31.55 20.56 25.52
C ASN A 392 -31.81 20.75 24.02
N CYS A 393 -30.78 21.20 23.27
CA CYS A 393 -30.88 21.56 21.85
C CYS A 393 -30.56 20.38 20.94
N PHE A 394 -31.56 19.73 20.36
CA PHE A 394 -31.36 18.61 19.43
C PHE A 394 -30.83 19.02 18.06
N ALA A 395 -30.89 20.33 17.73
CA ALA A 395 -30.36 20.85 16.48
C ALA A 395 -28.83 20.90 16.42
N LEU A 396 -28.14 20.80 17.56
CA LEU A 396 -26.68 20.73 17.59
C LEU A 396 -26.18 19.49 16.85
N MET A 397 -25.25 19.67 15.94
CA MET A 397 -24.65 18.61 15.14
C MET A 397 -23.27 19.04 14.62
N PRO A 398 -22.35 18.11 14.33
CA PRO A 398 -21.09 18.42 13.68
C PRO A 398 -21.31 19.13 12.35
N GLY A 399 -20.37 20.00 11.96
CA GLY A 399 -20.52 20.84 10.75
C GLY A 399 -21.37 22.10 10.97
N LYS A 400 -21.83 22.35 12.21
CA LYS A 400 -22.55 23.57 12.58
C LYS A 400 -21.74 24.43 13.53
N ILE A 401 -21.88 25.73 13.32
CA ILE A 401 -21.39 26.78 14.23
C ILE A 401 -22.60 27.31 14.98
N PHE A 402 -22.53 27.32 16.31
CA PHE A 402 -23.55 27.89 17.17
C PHE A 402 -23.03 29.11 17.92
N SER A 403 -23.91 30.02 18.29
CA SER A 403 -23.61 31.18 19.15
C SER A 403 -24.12 30.93 20.56
N LEU A 404 -23.35 31.36 21.56
CA LEU A 404 -23.78 31.38 22.95
C LEU A 404 -24.06 32.82 23.40
N SER A 405 -25.09 33.02 24.20
CA SER A 405 -25.43 34.26 24.84
C SER A 405 -25.72 34.08 26.32
N ASN A 406 -25.80 35.19 27.04
CA ASN A 406 -26.21 35.27 28.45
C ASN A 406 -25.24 34.58 29.43
N HIS A 407 -24.02 34.27 29.02
CA HIS A 407 -23.03 33.77 29.95
C HIS A 407 -22.39 34.93 30.74
N PRO A 408 -22.19 34.82 32.07
CA PRO A 408 -21.60 35.87 32.89
C PRO A 408 -20.21 36.34 32.41
N SER A 409 -19.39 35.43 31.91
CA SER A 409 -18.11 35.77 31.26
C SER A 409 -18.38 36.16 29.80
N LEU A 410 -18.08 37.41 29.47
CA LEU A 410 -18.31 37.94 28.12
C LEU A 410 -17.54 37.18 27.04
N MET A 411 -16.37 36.64 27.36
CA MET A 411 -15.56 35.86 26.40
C MET A 411 -16.22 34.55 25.99
N MET A 412 -17.19 34.04 26.73
CA MET A 412 -17.93 32.83 26.38
C MET A 412 -19.09 33.12 25.44
N ASN A 413 -19.58 34.36 25.36
CA ASN A 413 -20.64 34.78 24.47
C ASN A 413 -20.10 35.01 23.03
N ASP A 414 -19.76 33.93 22.36
CA ASP A 414 -19.11 33.90 21.06
C ASP A 414 -19.66 32.75 20.19
N ASN A 415 -19.07 32.55 19.03
CA ASN A 415 -19.37 31.50 18.10
C ASN A 415 -18.45 30.28 18.38
N TRP A 416 -19.05 29.09 18.33
CA TRP A 416 -18.41 27.83 18.67
C TRP A 416 -18.74 26.76 17.63
N GLN A 417 -17.75 25.93 17.30
CA GLN A 417 -17.94 24.77 16.41
C GLN A 417 -18.29 23.51 17.20
N VAL A 418 -19.28 22.78 16.75
CA VAL A 418 -19.61 21.44 17.31
C VAL A 418 -18.61 20.43 16.76
N ILE A 419 -17.84 19.80 17.64
CA ILE A 419 -16.91 18.71 17.31
C ILE A 419 -17.58 17.35 17.52
N GLN A 420 -18.25 17.17 18.64
CA GLN A 420 -18.95 15.95 18.98
C GLN A 420 -20.20 16.30 19.78
N VAL A 421 -21.26 15.55 19.55
CA VAL A 421 -22.48 15.65 20.38
C VAL A 421 -23.07 14.27 20.59
N SER A 422 -23.51 14.03 21.83
CA SER A 422 -24.28 12.85 22.21
C SER A 422 -25.65 13.30 22.68
N HIS A 423 -26.71 12.84 22.00
CA HIS A 423 -28.08 13.07 22.34
C HIS A 423 -28.68 11.84 22.96
N HIS A 424 -29.35 12.00 24.08
CA HIS A 424 -30.08 10.95 24.76
C HIS A 424 -31.53 11.38 25.00
N GLY A 425 -32.46 10.61 24.50
CA GLY A 425 -33.88 10.86 24.68
C GLY A 425 -34.60 9.68 25.29
N VAL A 426 -35.46 9.94 26.29
CA VAL A 426 -36.34 8.96 26.93
C VAL A 426 -37.77 9.40 26.78
N GLN A 427 -38.63 8.52 26.28
CA GLN A 427 -40.05 8.74 26.10
C GLN A 427 -40.82 7.61 26.82
N PRO A 428 -41.30 7.85 28.06
CA PRO A 428 -42.09 6.85 28.77
C PRO A 428 -43.32 6.44 27.97
N LEU A 429 -43.70 5.15 28.10
CA LEU A 429 -44.95 4.65 27.51
C LEU A 429 -46.14 5.30 28.18
N ALA A 430 -47.20 5.60 27.42
CA ALA A 430 -48.40 6.28 27.93
C ALA A 430 -49.16 5.52 29.03
N ASP A 431 -48.93 4.23 29.16
CA ASP A 431 -49.50 3.33 30.14
C ASP A 431 -48.64 3.08 31.40
N ASN A 432 -47.41 3.62 31.41
CA ASN A 432 -46.59 3.60 32.62
C ASN A 432 -47.04 4.72 33.57
N SER A 433 -47.67 4.34 34.66
CA SER A 433 -48.22 5.24 35.70
C SER A 433 -47.18 6.02 36.52
N GLY A 434 -45.93 6.11 36.08
CA GLY A 434 -44.86 6.89 36.69
C GLY A 434 -44.71 8.23 35.94
N GLY A 435 -45.19 9.30 36.50
CA GLY A 435 -45.37 10.66 36.01
C GLY A 435 -44.17 11.45 35.46
N GLU A 436 -43.16 10.82 34.90
CA GLU A 436 -42.05 11.51 34.20
C GLU A 436 -42.40 11.73 32.72
N GLY A 437 -42.36 12.99 32.28
CA GLY A 437 -42.57 13.37 30.89
C GLY A 437 -41.39 12.97 29.99
N THR A 438 -41.55 13.11 28.68
CA THR A 438 -40.49 12.91 27.71
C THR A 438 -39.28 13.84 27.97
N GLN A 439 -38.10 13.28 28.06
CA GLN A 439 -36.85 13.96 28.40
C GLN A 439 -35.86 13.90 27.24
N LEU A 440 -35.10 14.98 27.05
CA LEU A 440 -34.00 15.08 26.09
C LEU A 440 -32.82 15.76 26.78
N SER A 441 -31.68 15.12 26.77
CA SER A 441 -30.41 15.65 27.23
C SER A 441 -29.33 15.49 26.20
N ASN A 442 -28.45 16.49 26.06
CA ASN A 442 -27.34 16.47 25.14
C ASN A 442 -26.05 16.83 25.84
N SER A 443 -24.97 16.16 25.48
CA SER A 443 -23.62 16.54 25.84
C SER A 443 -22.88 16.92 24.57
N VAL A 444 -22.36 18.15 24.49
CA VAL A 444 -21.64 18.67 23.34
C VAL A 444 -20.20 19.00 23.70
N GLU A 445 -19.27 18.61 22.82
CA GLU A 445 -17.88 19.08 22.81
C GLU A 445 -17.70 20.08 21.66
N PHE A 446 -17.07 21.21 21.95
CA PHE A 446 -16.94 22.30 21.00
C PHE A 446 -15.59 22.99 21.13
N ILE A 447 -15.23 23.77 20.10
CA ILE A 447 -14.03 24.62 20.04
C ILE A 447 -14.45 26.04 19.57
N PRO A 448 -13.57 27.06 19.66
CA PRO A 448 -13.82 28.37 19.10
C PRO A 448 -14.21 28.32 17.62
N GLY A 449 -15.19 29.14 17.21
CA GLY A 449 -15.78 29.14 15.86
C GLY A 449 -14.80 29.43 14.73
N THR A 450 -13.68 30.07 15.03
CA THR A 450 -12.63 30.45 14.07
C THR A 450 -11.42 29.53 14.08
N GLN A 451 -11.40 28.49 14.93
CA GLN A 451 -10.29 27.55 15.01
C GLN A 451 -10.45 26.46 13.99
N GLU A 452 -9.38 26.16 13.23
CA GLU A 452 -9.34 24.93 12.44
C GLU A 452 -9.22 23.72 13.36
N TRP A 453 -10.12 22.77 13.17
CA TRP A 453 -10.02 21.43 13.72
C TRP A 453 -9.69 20.46 12.60
N ARG A 454 -8.73 19.59 12.82
CA ARG A 454 -8.33 18.60 11.83
C ARG A 454 -8.62 17.19 12.35
N PRO A 455 -9.10 16.28 11.51
CA PRO A 455 -9.30 14.90 11.93
C PRO A 455 -7.96 14.29 12.38
N PRO A 456 -7.96 13.40 13.39
CA PRO A 456 -6.73 12.76 13.88
C PRO A 456 -6.01 12.04 12.74
N HIS A 457 -4.68 12.19 12.69
CA HIS A 457 -3.88 11.55 11.65
C HIS A 457 -4.01 10.02 11.73
N HIS A 458 -4.35 9.41 10.60
CA HIS A 458 -4.34 7.97 10.43
C HIS A 458 -3.08 7.55 9.68
N TYR A 459 -2.24 6.77 10.36
CA TYR A 459 -1.03 6.27 9.73
C TYR A 459 -1.37 5.30 8.59
N LYS A 460 -0.65 5.45 7.49
CA LYS A 460 -0.73 4.56 6.35
C LYS A 460 -0.40 3.13 6.78
N PRO A 461 -1.10 2.10 6.29
CA PRO A 461 -0.71 0.71 6.53
C PRO A 461 0.73 0.47 6.11
N THR A 462 1.46 -0.25 6.94
CA THR A 462 2.82 -0.67 6.63
C THR A 462 2.78 -1.90 5.72
N ALA A 463 3.66 -1.99 4.76
CA ALA A 463 3.81 -3.19 3.94
C ALA A 463 4.22 -4.37 4.83
N ASP A 464 3.55 -5.53 4.68
CA ASP A 464 3.80 -6.73 5.49
C ASP A 464 5.18 -7.37 5.23
N GLY A 465 5.79 -7.05 4.09
CA GLY A 465 7.07 -7.57 3.63
C GLY A 465 7.27 -7.32 2.15
N ASP A 466 8.24 -8.05 1.58
CA ASP A 466 8.52 -8.00 0.15
C ASP A 466 7.44 -8.72 -0.65
N GLU A 467 7.24 -8.29 -1.88
CA GLU A 467 6.24 -8.82 -2.79
C GLU A 467 6.86 -9.18 -4.14
N VAL A 468 6.22 -10.10 -4.84
CA VAL A 468 6.57 -10.37 -6.23
C VAL A 468 5.67 -9.58 -7.17
N ALA A 469 6.27 -9.05 -8.24
CA ALA A 469 5.56 -8.36 -9.31
C ALA A 469 6.15 -8.75 -10.67
N THR A 470 5.39 -8.53 -11.74
CA THR A 470 5.85 -8.78 -13.10
C THR A 470 6.20 -7.46 -13.77
N VAL A 471 7.38 -7.36 -14.38
CA VAL A 471 7.77 -6.18 -15.17
C VAL A 471 6.89 -6.09 -16.42
N VAL A 472 6.36 -4.91 -16.68
CA VAL A 472 5.42 -4.65 -17.78
C VAL A 472 5.84 -3.44 -18.63
N GLY A 473 5.27 -3.35 -19.82
CA GLY A 473 5.53 -2.25 -20.75
C GLY A 473 4.59 -2.27 -21.95
N PRO A 474 4.87 -1.42 -22.96
CA PRO A 474 4.09 -1.37 -24.18
C PRO A 474 4.12 -2.70 -24.95
N PRO A 475 3.06 -3.05 -25.68
CA PRO A 475 3.03 -4.23 -26.52
C PRO A 475 4.17 -4.24 -27.56
N GLY A 476 4.82 -5.40 -27.72
CA GLY A 476 5.92 -5.59 -28.67
C GLY A 476 7.28 -5.08 -28.22
N GLU A 477 7.39 -4.50 -27.01
CA GLU A 477 8.65 -4.14 -26.39
C GLU A 477 9.17 -5.24 -25.45
N GLU A 478 10.49 -5.39 -25.36
CA GLU A 478 11.16 -6.28 -24.40
C GLU A 478 11.74 -5.50 -23.21
N ILE A 479 12.03 -4.22 -23.39
CA ILE A 479 12.66 -3.34 -22.40
C ILE A 479 11.88 -2.03 -22.37
N TYR A 480 11.45 -1.60 -21.19
CA TYR A 480 10.77 -0.34 -21.00
C TYR A 480 11.26 0.33 -19.72
N VAL A 481 12.06 1.38 -19.88
CA VAL A 481 12.75 2.08 -18.79
C VAL A 481 12.66 3.58 -18.96
N ASN A 482 12.79 4.30 -17.86
CA ASN A 482 12.96 5.75 -17.85
C ASN A 482 14.44 6.14 -17.73
N GLU A 483 14.71 7.45 -17.61
CA GLU A 483 16.06 8.06 -17.57
C GLU A 483 16.91 7.59 -16.37
N VAL A 484 16.31 7.15 -15.28
CA VAL A 484 17.00 6.62 -14.08
C VAL A 484 17.03 5.10 -14.03
N GLY A 485 16.66 4.41 -15.11
CA GLY A 485 16.64 2.95 -15.16
C GLY A 485 15.50 2.32 -14.38
N ALA A 486 14.47 3.08 -14.01
CA ALA A 486 13.26 2.55 -13.37
C ALA A 486 12.37 1.83 -14.38
N VAL A 487 11.64 0.83 -13.93
CA VAL A 487 10.72 0.03 -14.74
C VAL A 487 9.29 0.12 -14.19
N LYS A 488 8.33 -0.32 -14.98
CA LYS A 488 6.95 -0.47 -14.54
C LYS A 488 6.64 -1.92 -14.22
N VAL A 489 5.81 -2.13 -13.19
CA VAL A 489 5.47 -3.48 -12.72
C VAL A 489 3.95 -3.63 -12.56
N TYR A 490 3.48 -4.85 -12.73
CA TYR A 490 2.13 -5.26 -12.41
C TYR A 490 2.15 -6.06 -11.11
N PHE A 491 1.43 -5.57 -10.11
CA PHE A 491 1.22 -6.27 -8.84
C PHE A 491 0.03 -7.21 -8.96
N HIS A 492 0.20 -8.48 -8.60
CA HIS A 492 -0.84 -9.51 -8.74
C HIS A 492 -2.07 -9.27 -7.86
N TRP A 493 -1.93 -8.47 -6.80
CA TRP A 493 -3.03 -8.08 -5.92
C TRP A 493 -3.84 -6.89 -6.43
N ASP A 494 -3.36 -6.14 -7.42
CA ASP A 494 -4.11 -5.02 -7.99
C ASP A 494 -5.28 -5.53 -8.80
N ARG A 495 -6.47 -5.43 -8.22
CA ARG A 495 -7.70 -5.96 -8.79
C ARG A 495 -8.13 -5.24 -10.08
N TYR A 496 -7.79 -3.97 -10.23
CA TYR A 496 -8.24 -3.11 -11.33
C TYR A 496 -7.15 -2.84 -12.36
N GLY A 497 -5.89 -3.08 -12.00
CA GLY A 497 -4.74 -2.88 -12.87
C GLY A 497 -4.73 -3.84 -14.06
N LYS A 498 -4.22 -3.35 -15.18
CA LYS A 498 -3.94 -4.17 -16.37
C LYS A 498 -2.45 -4.45 -16.44
N PRO A 499 -2.02 -5.64 -16.91
CA PRO A 499 -0.60 -5.98 -17.02
C PRO A 499 0.07 -5.31 -18.24
N ASP A 500 0.02 -3.97 -18.30
CA ASP A 500 0.59 -3.16 -19.35
C ASP A 500 1.40 -1.97 -18.78
N HIS A 501 1.85 -1.06 -19.64
CA HIS A 501 2.63 0.11 -19.25
C HIS A 501 1.92 1.10 -18.30
N SER A 502 0.63 0.93 -18.09
CA SER A 502 -0.17 1.75 -17.16
C SER A 502 -0.29 1.17 -15.76
N ALA A 503 0.21 -0.06 -15.52
CA ALA A 503 -0.04 -0.82 -14.29
C ALA A 503 0.49 -0.16 -13.01
N SER A 504 1.63 0.56 -13.07
CA SER A 504 2.22 1.19 -11.88
C SER A 504 2.88 2.53 -12.20
N CYS A 505 3.38 3.21 -11.16
CA CYS A 505 4.38 4.25 -11.31
C CYS A 505 5.72 3.66 -11.81
N TRP A 506 6.69 4.51 -12.08
CA TRP A 506 8.07 4.11 -12.31
C TRP A 506 8.70 3.63 -11.00
N VAL A 507 9.07 2.35 -10.93
CA VAL A 507 9.68 1.72 -9.76
C VAL A 507 11.19 1.62 -9.99
N ARG A 508 11.99 2.23 -9.09
CA ARG A 508 13.45 2.18 -9.16
C ARG A 508 13.95 0.76 -8.91
N VAL A 509 15.07 0.42 -9.55
CA VAL A 509 15.74 -0.87 -9.39
C VAL A 509 17.01 -0.68 -8.56
N ALA A 510 17.12 -1.39 -7.45
CA ALA A 510 18.35 -1.45 -6.68
C ALA A 510 19.40 -2.27 -7.45
N MET A 511 20.56 -1.69 -7.68
CA MET A 511 21.69 -2.34 -8.32
C MET A 511 22.74 -2.70 -7.29
N GLY A 512 23.52 -3.76 -7.53
CA GLY A 512 24.53 -4.24 -6.58
C GLY A 512 25.63 -3.21 -6.30
N TRP A 513 25.82 -2.24 -7.20
CA TRP A 513 26.78 -1.16 -7.06
C TRP A 513 26.34 0.03 -7.92
N SER A 514 26.24 1.24 -7.33
CA SER A 514 25.75 2.44 -8.01
C SER A 514 26.59 3.64 -7.59
N GLY A 515 27.29 4.26 -8.56
CA GLY A 515 28.05 5.48 -8.39
C GLY A 515 27.77 6.48 -9.53
N ASN A 516 28.36 7.67 -9.44
CA ASN A 516 28.20 8.70 -10.46
C ASN A 516 28.96 8.31 -11.74
N GLY A 517 28.24 7.76 -12.71
CA GLY A 517 28.79 7.31 -13.99
C GLY A 517 29.53 5.98 -13.98
N TYR A 518 29.46 5.22 -12.85
CA TYR A 518 30.04 3.88 -12.75
C TYR A 518 29.19 2.96 -11.87
N GLY A 519 29.34 1.65 -12.03
CA GLY A 519 28.63 0.65 -11.24
C GLY A 519 28.18 -0.56 -12.06
N PHE A 520 27.28 -1.35 -11.47
CA PHE A 520 26.64 -2.49 -12.14
C PHE A 520 25.22 -2.08 -12.56
N SER A 521 24.89 -2.24 -13.85
CA SER A 521 23.59 -1.90 -14.40
C SER A 521 23.00 -3.08 -15.17
N ALA A 522 21.92 -3.67 -14.62
CA ALA A 522 21.17 -4.75 -15.25
C ALA A 522 19.66 -4.49 -15.08
N VAL A 523 19.04 -3.93 -16.10
CA VAL A 523 17.62 -3.56 -16.05
C VAL A 523 16.74 -4.80 -16.27
N PRO A 524 15.77 -5.07 -15.38
CA PRO A 524 14.80 -6.13 -15.59
C PRO A 524 13.95 -5.89 -16.85
N ARG A 525 13.68 -6.97 -17.61
CA ARG A 525 12.93 -6.90 -18.87
C ARG A 525 11.46 -7.23 -18.65
N ILE A 526 10.62 -6.80 -19.60
CA ILE A 526 9.18 -7.10 -19.60
C ILE A 526 8.97 -8.61 -19.52
N GLY A 527 8.05 -9.03 -18.64
CA GLY A 527 7.71 -10.42 -18.35
C GLY A 527 8.59 -11.07 -17.28
N GLN A 528 9.65 -10.43 -16.79
CA GLN A 528 10.44 -10.93 -15.67
C GLN A 528 9.73 -10.68 -14.34
N GLU A 529 9.91 -11.62 -13.41
CA GLU A 529 9.45 -11.50 -12.04
C GLU A 529 10.51 -10.79 -11.20
N VAL A 530 10.06 -9.81 -10.42
CA VAL A 530 10.90 -8.99 -9.56
C VAL A 530 10.39 -9.03 -8.11
N ILE A 531 11.31 -8.88 -7.18
CA ILE A 531 11.03 -8.70 -5.76
C ILE A 531 10.94 -7.20 -5.49
N VAL A 532 9.81 -6.77 -4.94
CA VAL A 532 9.53 -5.38 -4.61
C VAL A 532 9.49 -5.22 -3.10
N SER A 533 10.37 -4.40 -2.58
CA SER A 533 10.39 -3.93 -1.20
C SER A 533 9.79 -2.53 -1.12
N TYR A 534 9.51 -2.06 0.08
CA TYR A 534 8.89 -0.76 0.32
C TYR A 534 9.77 0.08 1.24
N LEU A 535 10.19 1.26 0.79
CA LEU A 535 11.04 2.15 1.58
C LEU A 535 10.31 2.60 2.86
N ASN A 536 10.91 2.29 4.02
CA ASN A 536 10.33 2.51 5.35
C ASN A 536 8.95 1.84 5.53
N GLY A 537 8.66 0.76 4.81
CA GLY A 537 7.37 0.11 4.83
C GLY A 537 6.24 0.91 4.17
N ASP A 538 6.51 2.02 3.50
CA ASP A 538 5.50 2.86 2.86
C ASP A 538 5.02 2.21 1.56
N ILE A 539 3.75 1.76 1.56
CA ILE A 539 3.11 1.10 0.40
C ILE A 539 3.07 1.96 -0.87
N ASP A 540 3.30 3.26 -0.77
CA ASP A 540 3.39 4.18 -1.91
C ASP A 540 4.84 4.43 -2.39
N ARG A 541 5.84 3.75 -1.77
CA ARG A 541 7.26 3.88 -2.13
C ARG A 541 7.92 2.55 -2.47
N PRO A 542 7.43 1.87 -3.53
CA PRO A 542 8.02 0.60 -3.97
C PRO A 542 9.43 0.80 -4.54
N ILE A 543 10.29 -0.20 -4.31
CA ILE A 543 11.63 -0.33 -4.91
C ILE A 543 11.88 -1.79 -5.26
N ILE A 544 12.41 -2.07 -6.45
CA ILE A 544 12.81 -3.41 -6.83
C ILE A 544 14.17 -3.70 -6.20
N THR A 545 14.26 -4.79 -5.43
CA THR A 545 15.47 -5.23 -4.72
C THR A 545 16.12 -6.47 -5.34
N GLY A 546 15.40 -7.17 -6.22
CA GLY A 546 15.93 -8.35 -6.90
C GLY A 546 15.03 -8.85 -8.02
N CYS A 547 15.54 -9.87 -8.72
CA CYS A 547 14.80 -10.64 -9.71
C CYS A 547 14.81 -12.11 -9.30
N THR A 548 13.74 -12.84 -9.68
CA THR A 548 13.65 -14.28 -9.41
C THR A 548 13.25 -15.04 -10.66
N TYR A 549 13.69 -16.30 -10.74
CA TYR A 549 13.24 -17.21 -11.78
C TYR A 549 11.93 -17.87 -11.36
N ASN A 550 11.12 -18.21 -12.35
CA ASN A 550 9.84 -18.88 -12.12
C ASN A 550 9.52 -19.87 -13.25
N GLY A 551 8.34 -20.48 -13.23
CA GLY A 551 7.94 -21.47 -14.24
C GLY A 551 7.89 -20.93 -15.67
N ARG A 552 7.78 -19.62 -15.88
CA ARG A 552 7.82 -18.96 -17.20
C ARG A 552 9.24 -18.53 -17.59
N ASN A 553 10.01 -18.04 -16.65
CA ASN A 553 11.38 -17.55 -16.83
C ASN A 553 12.34 -18.50 -16.13
N ALA A 554 12.83 -19.52 -16.84
CA ALA A 554 13.76 -20.49 -16.32
C ALA A 554 15.18 -19.90 -16.16
N PRO A 555 16.00 -20.42 -15.23
CA PRO A 555 17.40 -20.06 -15.12
C PRO A 555 18.17 -20.32 -16.43
N PRO A 556 19.26 -19.56 -16.71
CA PRO A 556 20.09 -19.75 -17.90
C PRO A 556 20.83 -21.11 -17.91
N LEU A 557 20.89 -21.75 -16.77
CA LEU A 557 21.53 -23.06 -16.54
C LEU A 557 20.47 -24.07 -16.11
N LYS A 558 20.59 -25.32 -16.59
CA LYS A 558 19.71 -26.41 -16.20
C LYS A 558 20.20 -27.00 -14.87
N PHE A 559 19.44 -26.83 -13.82
CA PHE A 559 19.71 -27.40 -12.51
C PHE A 559 18.98 -28.72 -12.29
N PRO A 560 19.56 -29.66 -11.48
CA PRO A 560 20.80 -29.57 -10.72
C PRO A 560 22.07 -29.91 -11.54
N GLU A 561 21.98 -30.28 -12.80
CA GLU A 561 23.08 -30.78 -13.64
C GLU A 561 24.27 -29.82 -13.75
N ASN A 562 24.00 -28.51 -13.71
CA ASN A 562 25.01 -27.45 -13.83
C ASN A 562 25.19 -26.67 -12.51
N MET A 563 25.11 -27.35 -11.37
CA MET A 563 25.18 -26.66 -10.06
C MET A 563 26.56 -26.07 -9.75
N THR A 564 27.60 -26.49 -10.45
CA THR A 564 28.97 -25.97 -10.32
C THR A 564 29.27 -24.77 -11.23
N ARG A 565 28.30 -24.37 -12.05
CA ARG A 565 28.46 -23.26 -12.98
C ARG A 565 27.92 -21.97 -12.42
N THR A 566 28.68 -20.90 -12.61
CA THR A 566 28.25 -19.50 -12.40
C THR A 566 28.26 -18.78 -13.74
N THR A 567 27.20 -18.05 -14.08
CA THR A 567 27.12 -17.34 -15.36
C THR A 567 26.50 -15.95 -15.25
N ILE A 568 27.05 -15.01 -16.02
CA ILE A 568 26.40 -13.76 -16.42
C ILE A 568 26.07 -13.90 -17.89
N LYS A 569 24.78 -14.11 -18.20
CA LYS A 569 24.29 -14.33 -19.56
C LYS A 569 23.25 -13.29 -19.92
N THR A 570 23.48 -12.58 -21.02
CA THR A 570 22.55 -11.58 -21.56
C THR A 570 21.72 -12.20 -22.71
N LYS A 571 20.70 -11.46 -23.17
CA LYS A 571 19.92 -11.83 -24.35
C LYS A 571 19.93 -10.66 -25.32
N THR A 572 20.11 -10.92 -26.60
CA THR A 572 20.00 -9.93 -27.67
C THR A 572 18.58 -9.33 -27.66
N HIS A 573 18.49 -8.00 -27.70
CA HIS A 573 17.21 -7.28 -27.79
C HIS A 573 16.56 -7.58 -29.15
N LYS A 574 15.32 -8.06 -29.12
CA LYS A 574 14.54 -8.45 -30.30
C LYS A 574 15.28 -9.47 -31.20
N GLY A 575 16.06 -10.38 -30.59
CA GLY A 575 16.82 -11.40 -31.31
C GLY A 575 17.15 -12.61 -30.42
N ASP A 576 17.75 -13.66 -31.01
CA ASP A 576 18.00 -14.94 -30.33
C ASP A 576 19.43 -15.10 -29.78
N GLY A 577 20.32 -14.14 -30.01
CA GLY A 577 21.71 -14.19 -29.56
C GLY A 577 21.89 -13.84 -28.08
N PHE A 578 23.13 -14.04 -27.60
CA PHE A 578 23.51 -13.73 -26.22
C PHE A 578 24.99 -13.39 -26.11
N ASN A 579 25.40 -12.67 -25.06
CA ASN A 579 26.80 -12.61 -24.57
C ASN A 579 26.85 -13.35 -23.23
N GLU A 580 27.98 -14.01 -22.94
CA GLU A 580 28.12 -14.81 -21.72
C GLU A 580 29.53 -14.73 -21.13
N LEU A 581 29.61 -14.53 -19.82
CA LEU A 581 30.80 -14.82 -19.00
C LEU A 581 30.40 -15.95 -18.03
N ARG A 582 31.06 -17.11 -18.17
CA ARG A 582 30.73 -18.29 -17.40
C ARG A 582 31.98 -18.85 -16.73
N PHE A 583 31.80 -19.38 -15.52
CA PHE A 583 32.80 -20.15 -14.77
C PHE A 583 32.22 -21.54 -14.56
N GLU A 584 33.05 -22.58 -14.79
CA GLU A 584 32.79 -23.96 -14.43
C GLU A 584 33.81 -24.37 -13.37
N ASP A 585 33.32 -24.78 -12.18
CA ASP A 585 34.18 -25.10 -11.03
C ASP A 585 34.18 -26.61 -10.69
N ALA A 586 33.63 -27.48 -11.55
CA ALA A 586 33.70 -28.93 -11.35
C ALA A 586 35.14 -29.42 -11.43
N GLY A 587 35.59 -30.25 -10.46
CA GLY A 587 36.94 -30.78 -10.40
C GLY A 587 37.36 -31.48 -11.70
N GLY A 588 38.46 -31.03 -12.28
CA GLY A 588 38.99 -31.52 -13.56
C GLY A 588 38.26 -31.02 -14.80
N LYS A 589 37.29 -30.09 -14.66
CA LYS A 589 36.53 -29.48 -15.74
C LYS A 589 36.47 -27.94 -15.64
N GLN A 590 37.36 -27.38 -14.83
CA GLN A 590 37.36 -25.93 -14.59
C GLN A 590 37.54 -25.14 -15.89
N GLU A 591 36.69 -24.15 -16.12
CA GLU A 591 36.70 -23.37 -17.36
C GLU A 591 36.27 -21.92 -17.05
N ILE A 592 36.91 -20.96 -17.73
CA ILE A 592 36.36 -19.61 -17.92
C ILE A 592 35.99 -19.48 -19.41
N PHE A 593 34.70 -19.27 -19.65
CA PHE A 593 34.16 -19.14 -21.00
C PHE A 593 33.68 -17.72 -21.23
N ILE A 594 34.15 -17.09 -22.29
CA ILE A 594 33.73 -15.74 -22.74
C ILE A 594 33.16 -15.87 -24.14
N HIS A 595 31.91 -15.48 -24.30
CA HIS A 595 31.21 -15.47 -25.57
C HIS A 595 30.69 -14.08 -25.92
N ALA A 596 31.09 -13.55 -27.07
CA ALA A 596 30.51 -12.36 -27.65
C ALA A 596 29.67 -12.74 -28.88
N GLN A 597 28.43 -12.34 -28.91
CA GLN A 597 27.49 -12.64 -30.01
C GLN A 597 27.98 -12.01 -31.35
N LYS A 598 28.62 -10.86 -31.28
CA LYS A 598 29.08 -10.15 -32.48
C LYS A 598 30.52 -9.66 -32.31
N ASP A 599 30.73 -8.60 -31.63
CA ASP A 599 32.02 -7.93 -31.52
C ASP A 599 32.58 -8.02 -30.12
N MET A 600 33.90 -8.30 -29.96
CA MET A 600 34.60 -8.25 -28.69
C MET A 600 35.72 -7.23 -28.78
N ASN A 601 35.67 -6.15 -28.01
CA ASN A 601 36.68 -5.11 -27.93
C ASN A 601 37.35 -5.15 -26.55
N THR A 602 38.70 -5.22 -26.55
CA THR A 602 39.52 -5.15 -25.34
C THR A 602 40.45 -3.93 -25.43
N VAL A 603 40.35 -3.02 -24.46
CA VAL A 603 41.20 -1.84 -24.35
C VAL A 603 42.01 -1.91 -23.07
N VAL A 604 43.32 -1.86 -23.17
CA VAL A 604 44.27 -1.86 -22.05
C VAL A 604 45.15 -0.63 -22.14
N LEU A 605 45.01 0.27 -21.17
CA LEU A 605 45.72 1.57 -21.20
C LEU A 605 47.18 1.49 -20.77
N ASN A 606 47.60 0.39 -20.19
CA ASN A 606 48.98 0.17 -19.77
C ASN A 606 49.46 -1.21 -20.24
N ASN A 607 49.67 -2.18 -19.40
CA ASN A 607 50.29 -3.47 -19.73
C ASN A 607 49.26 -4.59 -19.83
N ARG A 608 49.42 -5.49 -20.80
CA ARG A 608 48.73 -6.78 -20.88
C ARG A 608 49.74 -7.91 -20.80
N THR A 609 49.54 -8.85 -19.88
CA THR A 609 50.35 -10.06 -19.80
C THR A 609 49.45 -11.30 -19.96
N THR A 610 49.90 -12.27 -20.73
CA THR A 610 49.21 -13.56 -20.88
C THR A 610 50.22 -14.67 -20.58
N HIS A 611 49.89 -15.55 -19.64
CA HIS A 611 50.74 -16.70 -19.28
C HIS A 611 49.91 -17.98 -19.38
N VAL A 612 50.24 -18.88 -20.29
CA VAL A 612 49.54 -20.15 -20.52
C VAL A 612 50.51 -21.27 -20.27
N LEU A 613 50.20 -22.13 -19.30
CA LEU A 613 51.10 -23.23 -18.88
C LEU A 613 51.09 -24.42 -19.83
N ASN A 614 50.07 -24.62 -20.59
CA ASN A 614 49.93 -25.75 -21.49
C ASN A 614 49.83 -25.23 -22.96
N SER A 615 48.69 -25.19 -23.55
CA SER A 615 48.53 -24.87 -24.97
C SER A 615 47.76 -23.58 -25.17
N HIS A 616 48.15 -22.78 -26.15
CA HIS A 616 47.40 -21.64 -26.68
C HIS A 616 47.05 -21.90 -28.13
N ALA A 617 45.76 -21.83 -28.46
CA ALA A 617 45.28 -21.92 -29.83
C ALA A 617 44.51 -20.62 -30.20
N GLU A 618 44.79 -20.05 -31.39
CA GLU A 618 44.06 -18.90 -31.94
C GLU A 618 43.60 -19.27 -33.36
N ILE A 619 42.32 -19.14 -33.62
CA ILE A 619 41.71 -19.44 -34.92
C ILE A 619 41.00 -18.18 -35.42
N ILE A 620 41.38 -17.72 -36.60
CA ILE A 620 40.82 -16.52 -37.22
C ILE A 620 40.37 -16.91 -38.64
N ASP A 621 39.04 -16.92 -38.86
CA ASP A 621 38.48 -17.38 -40.14
C ASP A 621 38.68 -16.40 -41.31
N LYS A 622 39.04 -15.14 -41.06
CA LYS A 622 39.23 -14.14 -42.11
C LYS A 622 40.56 -13.42 -41.99
N ASN A 623 40.59 -12.23 -41.44
CA ASN A 623 41.78 -11.36 -41.46
C ASN A 623 42.28 -11.16 -40.03
N GLN A 624 43.62 -11.19 -39.87
CA GLN A 624 44.30 -10.75 -38.66
C GLN A 624 45.20 -9.56 -39.04
N GLU A 625 45.10 -8.49 -38.24
CA GLU A 625 46.00 -7.35 -38.32
C GLU A 625 46.71 -7.15 -36.98
N MET A 626 48.03 -7.06 -37.01
CA MET A 626 48.86 -6.76 -35.84
C MET A 626 49.72 -5.54 -36.10
N GLN A 627 49.58 -4.50 -35.29
CA GLN A 627 50.42 -3.31 -35.34
C GLN A 627 51.20 -3.18 -34.01
N VAL A 628 52.54 -3.18 -34.08
CA VAL A 628 53.43 -2.95 -32.94
C VAL A 628 54.26 -1.68 -33.24
N LYS A 629 54.03 -0.61 -32.47
CA LYS A 629 54.72 0.67 -32.61
C LYS A 629 56.14 0.67 -32.02
N GLY A 630 56.44 -0.29 -31.15
CA GLY A 630 57.75 -0.50 -30.56
C GLY A 630 58.38 -1.79 -31.02
N ASN A 631 59.07 -2.50 -30.15
CA ASN A 631 59.77 -3.75 -30.48
C ASN A 631 58.84 -4.95 -30.34
N ARG A 632 58.93 -5.93 -31.22
CA ARG A 632 58.38 -7.27 -31.08
C ARG A 632 59.52 -8.27 -30.89
N THR A 633 59.51 -9.03 -29.81
CA THR A 633 60.43 -10.13 -29.54
C THR A 633 59.61 -11.40 -29.50
N GLU A 634 60.09 -12.42 -30.21
CA GLU A 634 59.46 -13.76 -30.22
C GLU A 634 60.55 -14.81 -29.96
N THR A 635 60.29 -15.70 -29.00
CA THR A 635 61.23 -16.79 -28.67
C THR A 635 60.48 -18.09 -28.68
N ILE A 636 60.86 -19.04 -29.53
CA ILE A 636 60.27 -20.36 -29.65
C ILE A 636 61.38 -21.36 -29.36
N LYS A 637 61.18 -22.23 -28.35
CA LYS A 637 62.21 -23.18 -27.93
C LYS A 637 62.39 -24.38 -28.86
N GLU A 638 61.33 -24.79 -29.52
CA GLU A 638 61.35 -25.98 -30.38
C GLU A 638 61.12 -25.60 -31.83
N ASN A 639 59.94 -25.76 -32.36
CA ASN A 639 59.69 -25.58 -33.78
C ASN A 639 58.77 -24.39 -34.06
N ASN A 640 59.08 -23.59 -35.05
CA ASN A 640 58.20 -22.61 -35.67
C ASN A 640 57.90 -23.06 -37.11
N THR A 641 56.62 -23.30 -37.38
CA THR A 641 56.17 -23.65 -38.74
C THR A 641 55.19 -22.56 -39.23
N GLU A 642 55.50 -21.94 -40.33
CA GLU A 642 54.64 -20.96 -40.97
C GLU A 642 54.24 -21.44 -42.38
N THR A 643 52.98 -21.51 -42.70
CA THR A 643 52.47 -21.86 -44.02
C THR A 643 51.66 -20.70 -44.60
N VAL A 644 52.04 -20.14 -45.70
CA VAL A 644 51.35 -19.04 -46.38
C VAL A 644 50.88 -19.53 -47.76
N GLY A 645 49.58 -19.57 -47.98
CA GLY A 645 48.96 -20.13 -49.17
C GLY A 645 49.24 -19.34 -50.48
N GLN A 646 49.53 -18.06 -50.40
CA GLN A 646 49.78 -17.23 -51.59
C GLN A 646 51.11 -16.46 -51.50
N HIS A 647 51.15 -15.33 -50.83
CA HIS A 647 52.28 -14.42 -50.84
C HIS A 647 52.73 -14.05 -49.43
N LYS A 648 54.02 -14.17 -49.17
CA LYS A 648 54.70 -13.60 -48.00
C LYS A 648 55.65 -12.55 -48.44
N LYS A 649 55.56 -11.31 -47.95
CA LYS A 649 56.45 -10.20 -48.16
C LYS A 649 57.14 -9.79 -46.88
N ILE A 650 58.49 -9.79 -46.90
CA ILE A 650 59.30 -9.25 -45.80
C ILE A 650 59.96 -7.99 -46.29
N SER A 651 59.74 -6.87 -45.56
CA SER A 651 60.38 -5.58 -45.89
C SER A 651 61.06 -5.04 -44.66
N VAL A 652 62.35 -4.86 -44.65
CA VAL A 652 63.15 -4.42 -43.51
C VAL A 652 63.88 -3.18 -43.88
N GLY A 653 63.74 -2.11 -43.09
CA GLY A 653 64.36 -0.77 -43.42
C GLY A 653 65.85 -0.76 -43.33
N ASN A 654 66.49 -1.53 -42.45
CA ASN A 654 67.96 -1.54 -42.29
C ASN A 654 68.53 -2.92 -42.61
N THR A 655 68.50 -3.88 -41.67
CA THR A 655 69.21 -5.16 -41.83
C THR A 655 68.27 -6.33 -41.52
N LEU A 656 68.21 -7.31 -42.43
CA LEU A 656 67.63 -8.61 -42.22
C LEU A 656 68.81 -9.60 -41.99
N ALA A 657 68.94 -10.18 -40.77
CA ALA A 657 69.89 -11.21 -40.49
C ALA A 657 69.12 -12.54 -40.35
N ILE A 658 69.54 -13.59 -41.00
CA ILE A 658 69.06 -14.93 -40.89
C ILE A 658 70.22 -15.81 -40.46
N ASP A 659 70.14 -16.43 -39.27
CA ASP A 659 71.22 -17.25 -38.72
C ASP A 659 70.66 -18.67 -38.45
N ALA A 660 71.27 -19.70 -38.94
CA ALA A 660 70.87 -21.08 -38.78
C ALA A 660 72.08 -21.92 -38.35
N GLY A 661 71.97 -22.65 -37.22
CA GLY A 661 73.04 -23.44 -36.66
C GLY A 661 73.52 -24.57 -37.59
N ASP A 662 72.63 -25.29 -38.23
CA ASP A 662 72.96 -26.42 -39.06
C ASP A 662 72.85 -26.16 -40.53
N ALA A 663 71.72 -25.68 -41.00
CA ALA A 663 71.55 -25.37 -42.43
C ALA A 663 70.50 -24.28 -42.68
N LEU A 664 70.72 -23.42 -43.69
CA LEU A 664 69.69 -22.55 -44.25
C LEU A 664 69.42 -23.02 -45.72
N GLU A 665 68.16 -23.30 -46.00
CA GLU A 665 67.69 -23.68 -47.33
C GLU A 665 66.59 -22.74 -47.85
N LEU A 666 66.80 -22.19 -49.05
CA LEU A 666 65.82 -21.42 -49.80
C LEU A 666 65.47 -22.23 -51.04
N ARG A 667 64.21 -22.63 -51.19
CA ARG A 667 63.77 -23.44 -52.33
C ARG A 667 62.66 -22.74 -53.12
N CYS A 668 62.78 -22.73 -54.43
CA CYS A 668 61.73 -22.26 -55.34
C CYS A 668 61.64 -23.26 -56.53
N GLY A 669 60.65 -24.10 -56.55
CA GLY A 669 60.56 -25.14 -57.59
C GLY A 669 61.74 -26.07 -57.58
N ALA A 670 62.46 -26.15 -58.71
CA ALA A 670 63.70 -26.92 -58.93
C ALA A 670 64.95 -26.20 -58.42
N SER A 671 64.90 -24.91 -58.15
CA SER A 671 66.05 -24.11 -57.69
C SER A 671 66.20 -24.15 -56.17
N VAL A 672 67.43 -24.35 -55.69
CA VAL A 672 67.75 -24.46 -54.23
C VAL A 672 69.06 -23.66 -53.98
N LEU A 673 68.97 -22.77 -52.96
CA LEU A 673 70.16 -22.21 -52.31
C LEU A 673 70.23 -22.82 -50.91
N ARG A 674 71.32 -23.51 -50.64
CA ARG A 674 71.59 -24.14 -49.33
C ARG A 674 72.92 -23.74 -48.79
N MET A 675 72.99 -23.40 -47.53
CA MET A 675 74.19 -23.17 -46.74
C MET A 675 74.18 -24.18 -45.56
N ASP A 676 75.34 -24.77 -45.27
CA ASP A 676 75.46 -25.68 -44.11
C ASP A 676 76.51 -25.19 -43.10
N SER A 677 76.50 -25.83 -41.92
CA SER A 677 77.42 -25.47 -40.83
C SER A 677 78.92 -25.77 -41.16
N ALA A 678 79.21 -26.58 -42.15
CA ALA A 678 80.59 -26.83 -42.64
C ALA A 678 81.11 -25.71 -43.56
N GLY A 679 80.26 -24.74 -43.86
CA GLY A 679 80.62 -23.61 -44.73
C GLY A 679 80.42 -23.88 -46.24
N HIS A 680 79.72 -24.94 -46.61
CA HIS A 680 79.37 -25.21 -47.98
C HIS A 680 78.16 -24.38 -48.39
N ILE A 681 78.29 -23.67 -49.51
CA ILE A 681 77.19 -22.96 -50.18
C ILE A 681 76.93 -23.68 -51.50
N THR A 682 75.73 -24.26 -51.59
CA THR A 682 75.29 -24.97 -52.78
C THR A 682 74.16 -24.16 -53.46
N ILE A 683 74.30 -23.90 -54.74
CA ILE A 683 73.22 -23.28 -55.52
C ILE A 683 72.91 -24.22 -56.70
N ASN A 684 71.75 -24.74 -56.73
CA ASN A 684 71.27 -25.65 -57.79
C ASN A 684 70.11 -24.99 -58.54
N GLY A 685 70.15 -25.05 -59.86
CA GLY A 685 69.14 -24.51 -60.79
C GLY A 685 69.33 -25.09 -62.18
N THR A 686 68.33 -24.88 -63.06
CA THR A 686 68.43 -25.30 -64.48
C THR A 686 69.17 -24.28 -65.33
N GLU A 687 69.25 -22.99 -64.95
CA GLU A 687 69.93 -21.92 -65.58
C GLU A 687 70.39 -20.91 -64.52
N PHE A 688 71.58 -20.32 -64.69
CA PHE A 688 72.15 -19.28 -63.84
C PHE A 688 72.51 -18.10 -64.68
N SER A 689 71.95 -16.91 -64.34
CA SER A 689 72.29 -15.63 -64.92
C SER A 689 72.94 -14.72 -63.91
N PHE A 690 74.16 -14.29 -64.11
CA PHE A 690 74.86 -13.31 -63.27
C PHE A 690 75.01 -12.00 -64.07
N GLU A 691 74.15 -11.05 -63.73
CA GLU A 691 74.19 -9.69 -64.35
C GLU A 691 74.68 -8.67 -63.33
N ALA A 692 75.71 -7.92 -63.64
CA ALA A 692 76.24 -6.89 -62.75
C ALA A 692 76.52 -5.61 -63.54
N SER A 693 76.27 -4.43 -62.98
CA SER A 693 76.64 -3.14 -63.53
C SER A 693 78.15 -2.82 -63.37
N GLY A 694 78.93 -3.63 -62.73
CA GLY A 694 80.31 -3.58 -62.44
C GLY A 694 81.00 -4.97 -62.51
N PRO A 695 82.28 -5.11 -62.12
CA PRO A 695 82.98 -6.36 -62.21
C PRO A 695 82.39 -7.48 -61.36
N VAL A 696 82.25 -8.70 -61.85
CA VAL A 696 81.99 -9.91 -61.09
C VAL A 696 83.34 -10.57 -60.78
N GLN A 697 83.67 -10.71 -59.49
CA GLN A 697 84.91 -11.32 -59.06
C GLN A 697 84.61 -12.67 -58.40
N ILE A 698 85.17 -13.74 -58.94
CA ILE A 698 85.12 -15.09 -58.32
C ILE A 698 86.52 -15.46 -57.93
N THR A 699 86.80 -15.64 -56.63
CA THR A 699 88.11 -15.96 -56.12
C THR A 699 87.98 -17.22 -55.21
N GLY A 700 88.77 -18.22 -55.53
CA GLY A 700 88.90 -19.48 -54.75
C GLY A 700 90.31 -20.02 -54.92
N LYS A 701 90.68 -21.02 -54.08
CA LYS A 701 91.96 -21.76 -54.26
C LYS A 701 91.96 -22.48 -55.61
N ASP A 702 90.82 -23.02 -55.97
CA ASP A 702 90.56 -23.66 -57.25
C ASP A 702 89.16 -23.14 -57.74
N VAL A 703 89.05 -22.79 -59.02
CA VAL A 703 87.81 -22.37 -59.69
C VAL A 703 87.58 -23.26 -60.87
N ASP A 704 86.60 -24.17 -60.81
CA ASP A 704 86.25 -25.09 -61.85
C ASP A 704 85.00 -24.58 -62.64
N ILE A 705 85.09 -24.38 -63.92
CA ILE A 705 83.99 -23.95 -64.78
C ILE A 705 83.94 -24.95 -65.96
N ASN A 706 82.86 -25.81 -65.89
CA ASN A 706 82.62 -26.79 -66.94
C ASN A 706 81.67 -26.28 -68.00
#